data_9e02fb2165ec9977fbcda91dbfdc7b48
#
_entry.id   9e02fb2165ec9977fbcda91dbfdc7b48
#
_cell.length_a   1.000
_cell.length_b   1.000
_cell.length_c   1.000
_cell.angle_alpha   90.00
_cell.angle_beta   90.00
_cell.angle_gamma   90.00
#
_symmetry.space_group_name_H-M   'P 1'
#
loop_
_entity.id
_entity.type
_entity.pdbx_description
1 polymer ?
#
loop_
_entity_poly.entity_id
_entity_poly.type
_entity_poly.pdbx_seq_one_letter_code
_entity_poly.pdbx_strand_id
1 'polypeptide(L)'
;MAEVIERTEVEVEEILYANKLDEKIVVAKVLEVEKHPNADKLNKVKVDNGSAVVDIVCGAPNIREGLMVALAQVGSILPDGFEIGEVKIRGEISHGMLCSEKELAWGDDHNGIVELDPSLPIGQSLCDIAKMSDIIDIKTPSNRWDYLSYIGLGREIAASDDQNMLIEPETEEIVYQNREVAKVNKLGGECKAFYIVKAHVKANSTSPRWLVDNLQASGVRTINPVVDITNFVMLEYGQPSHAYDAQKIKGNIGVRPAKDNEKLTTLDGKTLKLTKSDLVIVDNSGAIGLAGVMGGASTEADESTTEVLVEIANFDKTIVRRSALRHGIRTEASARFEKGLPTTLPSLATKRIIKLLKEICGAEILEANEQLYSPYSVLELGLRLRKAEKFIGYKLDEKQVMTAFSKRGFEPKHFSLTKELKNLENLNTPEEAIVKLFTKAGVKIDESDSTMEDLGMEVPDYGLKPADVLYKKTGNKIIVAGLYCGKKGVLTDSTKQQKLNYLPLTKITKSKEYAGAKRYVDNFNHIISVKVPWWRNDVLIQADLFEEIAKTQNYNQMPETLADIEPNSTQDHQLLPKLMDLREKLVALGLMEVMTYSFISKEDIDFIKSDISKYLQIENPLNSEQDYLRTNLLPSHLRSASANQSSDYNAMFELSRIYQKDPKGAIEDWSLGISVWGSDSVLRLKGIIDSLFGWYSQDLEVERDDKSDTYLAGRSAKLLDNYGSFGQVMPSVLKKYDIKSELSFAQINVARLVSAEKKITALPLLPYQVIYKDITVELDSTILYSEIVKKLGDGLYSVKFIDEYTNDNLKAESRKRLTIRIGLDLGPNPKNDEINKIIKKYENRLEAIEKSKVL
;
A
#
# COMPACT_ATOMS: atom_id res chain seq x y z
N MET A 1 17.18 -10.48 -19.37
CA MET A 1 15.70 -10.39 -19.32
C MET A 1 15.24 -9.60 -18.09
N ALA A 2 15.66 -9.95 -16.86
CA ALA A 2 15.29 -9.21 -15.65
C ALA A 2 15.57 -7.70 -15.75
N GLU A 3 16.77 -7.29 -16.15
CA GLU A 3 17.08 -5.86 -16.36
C GLU A 3 16.18 -5.15 -17.39
N VAL A 4 15.70 -5.88 -18.41
CA VAL A 4 14.77 -5.31 -19.40
C VAL A 4 13.38 -5.17 -18.78
N ILE A 5 12.97 -6.15 -17.96
CA ILE A 5 11.69 -6.09 -17.22
C ILE A 5 11.69 -4.92 -16.24
N GLU A 6 12.76 -4.71 -15.49
CA GLU A 6 12.88 -3.59 -14.55
C GLU A 6 12.75 -2.22 -15.23
N ARG A 7 13.19 -2.08 -16.49
CA ARG A 7 12.98 -0.85 -17.29
C ARG A 7 11.51 -0.59 -17.62
N THR A 8 10.65 -1.59 -17.49
CA THR A 8 9.19 -1.45 -17.70
C THR A 8 8.43 -1.04 -16.43
N GLU A 9 9.11 -0.72 -15.33
CA GLU A 9 8.57 -0.44 -13.98
C GLU A 9 7.94 -1.67 -13.30
N VAL A 10 8.30 -2.85 -13.73
CA VAL A 10 7.94 -4.11 -13.09
C VAL A 10 9.06 -4.49 -12.15
N GLU A 11 8.75 -4.64 -10.87
CA GLU A 11 9.70 -5.11 -9.86
C GLU A 11 9.93 -6.61 -10.03
N VAL A 12 11.18 -7.03 -10.15
CA VAL A 12 11.56 -8.44 -10.13
C VAL A 12 11.75 -8.85 -8.67
N GLU A 13 10.84 -9.70 -8.14
CA GLU A 13 10.90 -10.16 -6.75
C GLU A 13 11.90 -11.33 -6.59
N GLU A 14 11.86 -12.28 -7.53
CA GLU A 14 12.73 -13.45 -7.48
C GLU A 14 13.00 -14.02 -8.88
N ILE A 15 14.16 -14.64 -9.05
CA ILE A 15 14.49 -15.42 -10.24
C ILE A 15 14.74 -16.86 -9.79
N LEU A 16 13.82 -17.73 -10.15
CA LEU A 16 13.96 -19.16 -9.95
C LEU A 16 14.64 -19.76 -11.18
N TYR A 17 15.89 -20.10 -11.04
CA TYR A 17 16.63 -20.78 -12.11
C TYR A 17 16.17 -22.21 -12.26
N ALA A 18 15.93 -22.63 -13.49
CA ALA A 18 15.57 -23.99 -13.78
C ALA A 18 16.67 -24.95 -13.27
N ASN A 19 16.30 -25.91 -12.46
CA ASN A 19 17.21 -26.96 -12.06
C ASN A 19 17.58 -27.73 -13.32
N LYS A 20 18.83 -27.60 -13.76
CA LYS A 20 19.34 -28.40 -14.89
C LYS A 20 19.42 -29.83 -14.42
N LEU A 21 18.68 -30.71 -15.08
CA LEU A 21 18.83 -32.13 -14.90
C LEU A 21 20.25 -32.58 -15.30
N ASP A 22 20.80 -33.52 -14.58
CA ASP A 22 22.07 -34.16 -14.97
C ASP A 22 21.93 -34.85 -16.33
N GLU A 23 22.92 -34.69 -17.20
CA GLU A 23 22.93 -35.28 -18.55
C GLU A 23 22.79 -36.83 -18.53
N LYS A 24 23.13 -37.45 -17.39
CA LYS A 24 22.98 -38.92 -17.17
C LYS A 24 21.57 -39.34 -16.76
N ILE A 25 20.64 -38.40 -16.65
CA ILE A 25 19.21 -38.74 -16.50
C ILE A 25 18.63 -38.86 -17.89
N VAL A 26 18.28 -40.11 -18.28
CA VAL A 26 17.95 -40.40 -19.69
C VAL A 26 16.56 -41.01 -19.83
N VAL A 27 16.02 -40.93 -21.03
CA VAL A 27 14.82 -41.65 -21.43
C VAL A 27 15.15 -43.12 -21.52
N ALA A 28 14.39 -43.94 -20.83
CA ALA A 28 14.60 -45.38 -20.82
C ALA A 28 13.28 -46.15 -20.98
N LYS A 29 13.34 -47.35 -21.49
CA LYS A 29 12.17 -48.22 -21.71
C LYS A 29 12.20 -49.42 -20.80
N VAL A 30 11.09 -49.67 -20.12
CA VAL A 30 10.89 -50.87 -19.31
C VAL A 30 10.66 -52.05 -20.23
N LEU A 31 11.53 -53.04 -20.14
CA LEU A 31 11.45 -54.25 -20.96
C LEU A 31 10.75 -55.41 -20.24
N GLU A 32 11.03 -55.60 -18.95
CA GLU A 32 10.57 -56.71 -18.16
C GLU A 32 10.35 -56.31 -16.71
N VAL A 33 9.28 -56.78 -16.07
CA VAL A 33 8.95 -56.48 -14.67
C VAL A 33 8.69 -57.82 -13.95
N GLU A 34 9.56 -58.19 -13.00
CA GLU A 34 9.44 -59.35 -12.15
C GLU A 34 9.28 -58.95 -10.68
N LYS A 35 8.56 -59.76 -9.88
CA LYS A 35 8.47 -59.47 -8.44
C LYS A 35 9.81 -59.73 -7.76
N HIS A 36 10.17 -58.87 -6.83
CA HIS A 36 11.41 -59.00 -6.06
C HIS A 36 11.34 -60.27 -5.16
N PRO A 37 12.38 -61.16 -5.18
CA PRO A 37 12.33 -62.42 -4.46
C PRO A 37 12.21 -62.26 -2.93
N ASN A 38 12.68 -61.15 -2.36
CA ASN A 38 12.77 -60.96 -0.92
C ASN A 38 11.98 -59.73 -0.43
N ALA A 39 11.01 -59.18 -1.25
CA ALA A 39 10.26 -58.00 -0.86
C ALA A 39 8.94 -57.84 -1.64
N ASP A 40 7.80 -57.94 -0.96
CA ASP A 40 6.46 -57.93 -1.57
C ASP A 40 6.10 -56.60 -2.28
N LYS A 41 6.70 -55.49 -1.89
CA LYS A 41 6.43 -54.15 -2.44
C LYS A 41 7.44 -53.69 -3.50
N LEU A 42 8.42 -54.52 -3.84
CA LEU A 42 9.43 -54.18 -4.82
C LEU A 42 9.32 -55.05 -6.06
N ASN A 43 9.74 -54.53 -7.19
CA ASN A 43 9.88 -55.23 -8.45
C ASN A 43 11.33 -55.14 -8.92
N LYS A 44 11.81 -56.18 -9.56
CA LYS A 44 13.04 -56.22 -10.33
C LYS A 44 12.66 -55.89 -11.78
N VAL A 45 13.29 -54.87 -12.33
CA VAL A 45 12.91 -54.31 -13.60
C VAL A 45 14.12 -54.30 -14.54
N LYS A 46 13.98 -54.79 -15.74
CA LYS A 46 14.98 -54.61 -16.81
C LYS A 46 14.63 -53.42 -17.64
N VAL A 47 15.55 -52.48 -17.76
CA VAL A 47 15.34 -51.19 -18.42
C VAL A 47 16.39 -50.98 -19.50
N ASP A 48 15.96 -50.71 -20.71
CA ASP A 48 16.80 -50.29 -21.82
C ASP A 48 17.08 -48.79 -21.75
N ASN A 49 18.35 -48.41 -21.60
CA ASN A 49 18.77 -47.02 -21.53
C ASN A 49 19.36 -46.52 -22.87
N GLY A 50 19.15 -47.25 -23.97
CA GLY A 50 19.66 -46.94 -25.30
C GLY A 50 21.09 -47.37 -25.56
N SER A 51 21.86 -47.70 -24.54
CA SER A 51 23.22 -48.24 -24.66
C SER A 51 23.36 -49.66 -24.09
N ALA A 52 22.56 -50.02 -23.10
CA ALA A 52 22.56 -51.32 -22.43
C ALA A 52 21.22 -51.57 -21.74
N VAL A 53 20.96 -52.85 -21.44
CA VAL A 53 19.86 -53.23 -20.55
C VAL A 53 20.40 -53.32 -19.13
N VAL A 54 19.82 -52.59 -18.20
CA VAL A 54 20.23 -52.47 -16.80
C VAL A 54 19.14 -53.01 -15.86
N ASP A 55 19.57 -53.64 -14.77
CA ASP A 55 18.68 -54.13 -13.72
C ASP A 55 18.43 -52.98 -12.72
N ILE A 56 17.17 -52.71 -12.46
CA ILE A 56 16.70 -51.68 -11.49
C ILE A 56 15.77 -52.33 -10.48
N VAL A 57 15.87 -51.93 -9.24
CA VAL A 57 14.88 -52.29 -8.20
C VAL A 57 13.93 -51.09 -8.00
N CYS A 58 12.65 -51.31 -8.31
CA CYS A 58 11.63 -50.23 -8.29
C CYS A 58 10.46 -50.59 -7.38
N GLY A 59 10.04 -49.65 -6.56
CA GLY A 59 8.87 -49.76 -5.67
C GLY A 59 7.62 -49.01 -6.18
N ALA A 60 7.68 -48.39 -7.34
CA ALA A 60 6.58 -47.61 -7.85
C ALA A 60 5.36 -48.46 -8.24
N PRO A 61 4.14 -48.05 -7.88
CA PRO A 61 2.93 -48.86 -8.15
C PRO A 61 2.52 -48.85 -9.63
N ASN A 62 2.96 -47.86 -10.40
CA ASN A 62 2.63 -47.72 -11.82
C ASN A 62 3.62 -48.42 -12.77
N ILE A 63 4.63 -49.11 -12.26
CA ILE A 63 5.61 -49.80 -13.11
C ILE A 63 4.97 -50.93 -13.91
N ARG A 64 5.23 -50.94 -15.22
CA ARG A 64 4.75 -51.99 -16.16
C ARG A 64 5.66 -52.11 -17.38
N GLU A 65 5.60 -53.25 -18.04
CA GLU A 65 6.33 -53.47 -19.28
C GLU A 65 5.91 -52.53 -20.39
N GLY A 66 6.88 -52.08 -21.18
CA GLY A 66 6.67 -51.18 -22.29
C GLY A 66 6.65 -49.70 -21.92
N LEU A 67 6.65 -49.33 -20.63
CA LEU A 67 6.61 -47.98 -20.14
C LEU A 67 7.91 -47.22 -20.49
N MET A 68 7.77 -45.98 -20.98
CA MET A 68 8.89 -45.06 -21.11
C MET A 68 9.03 -44.28 -19.82
N VAL A 69 10.23 -44.20 -19.28
CA VAL A 69 10.54 -43.70 -17.93
C VAL A 69 11.77 -42.85 -17.91
N ALA A 70 11.92 -42.06 -16.87
CA ALA A 70 13.12 -41.27 -16.54
C ALA A 70 14.06 -42.19 -15.72
N LEU A 71 15.22 -42.53 -16.26
CA LEU A 71 16.26 -43.29 -15.58
C LEU A 71 17.42 -42.39 -15.19
N ALA A 72 17.62 -42.23 -13.89
CA ALA A 72 18.85 -41.65 -13.35
C ALA A 72 19.91 -42.75 -13.29
N GLN A 73 20.92 -42.68 -14.13
CA GLN A 73 22.02 -43.64 -14.21
C GLN A 73 22.99 -43.46 -13.03
N VAL A 74 23.80 -44.49 -12.76
CA VAL A 74 24.85 -44.41 -11.73
C VAL A 74 25.80 -43.26 -12.00
N GLY A 75 26.01 -42.40 -10.97
CA GLY A 75 26.82 -41.20 -11.02
C GLY A 75 26.08 -39.97 -11.58
N SER A 76 24.74 -40.02 -11.73
CA SER A 76 23.94 -38.82 -11.93
C SER A 76 23.65 -38.15 -10.59
N ILE A 77 23.46 -36.81 -10.63
CA ILE A 77 23.08 -36.01 -9.48
C ILE A 77 21.66 -35.53 -9.69
N LEU A 78 20.79 -35.80 -8.73
CA LEU A 78 19.42 -35.31 -8.74
C LEU A 78 19.36 -33.83 -8.38
N PRO A 79 18.27 -33.10 -8.71
CA PRO A 79 18.10 -31.68 -8.37
C PRO A 79 18.26 -31.34 -6.88
N ASP A 80 17.98 -32.25 -5.96
CA ASP A 80 18.16 -32.11 -4.52
C ASP A 80 19.62 -32.31 -4.05
N GLY A 81 20.54 -32.63 -4.98
CA GLY A 81 21.97 -32.91 -4.72
C GLY A 81 22.27 -34.38 -4.40
N PHE A 82 21.30 -35.28 -4.47
CA PHE A 82 21.51 -36.69 -4.20
C PHE A 82 22.22 -37.35 -5.40
N GLU A 83 23.36 -38.00 -5.14
CA GLU A 83 24.13 -38.74 -6.16
C GLU A 83 23.63 -40.18 -6.24
N ILE A 84 23.28 -40.63 -7.45
CA ILE A 84 22.83 -41.99 -7.70
C ILE A 84 24.01 -42.97 -7.78
N GLY A 85 24.07 -43.89 -6.86
CA GLY A 85 25.05 -44.94 -6.80
C GLY A 85 24.49 -46.30 -7.20
N GLU A 86 25.39 -47.31 -7.41
CA GLU A 86 25.01 -48.70 -7.45
C GLU A 86 24.68 -49.16 -6.03
N VAL A 87 23.43 -49.61 -5.81
CA VAL A 87 22.95 -49.96 -4.47
C VAL A 87 22.37 -51.36 -4.44
N LYS A 88 22.76 -52.14 -3.41
CA LYS A 88 22.16 -53.43 -3.15
C LYS A 88 20.89 -53.32 -2.28
N ILE A 89 19.72 -53.56 -2.88
CA ILE A 89 18.43 -53.47 -2.21
C ILE A 89 17.89 -54.85 -1.93
N ARG A 90 17.84 -55.28 -0.67
CA ARG A 90 17.35 -56.59 -0.21
C ARG A 90 17.92 -57.81 -0.96
N GLY A 91 19.15 -57.70 -1.42
CA GLY A 91 19.88 -58.79 -2.07
C GLY A 91 20.09 -58.63 -3.58
N GLU A 92 19.28 -57.85 -4.24
CA GLU A 92 19.38 -57.50 -5.66
C GLU A 92 20.12 -56.15 -5.85
N ILE A 93 20.90 -56.03 -6.93
CA ILE A 93 21.65 -54.83 -7.26
C ILE A 93 20.79 -53.94 -8.17
N SER A 94 20.69 -52.66 -7.85
CA SER A 94 20.08 -51.63 -8.71
C SER A 94 21.17 -50.79 -9.35
N HIS A 95 21.19 -50.69 -10.67
CA HIS A 95 22.13 -49.89 -11.45
C HIS A 95 21.54 -48.55 -11.88
N GLY A 96 20.94 -47.84 -10.93
CA GLY A 96 20.27 -46.53 -11.13
C GLY A 96 18.93 -46.48 -10.42
N MET A 97 18.18 -45.41 -10.72
CA MET A 97 16.86 -45.13 -10.12
C MET A 97 15.88 -44.65 -11.19
N LEU A 98 14.64 -45.19 -11.16
CA LEU A 98 13.54 -44.64 -11.92
C LEU A 98 12.94 -43.48 -11.14
N CYS A 99 12.85 -42.31 -11.75
CA CYS A 99 12.51 -41.07 -11.06
C CYS A 99 11.00 -40.78 -11.09
N SER A 100 10.49 -40.26 -9.97
CA SER A 100 9.19 -39.59 -9.87
C SER A 100 9.29 -38.09 -10.29
N GLU A 101 8.17 -37.39 -10.33
CA GLU A 101 8.16 -35.97 -10.58
C GLU A 101 8.96 -35.21 -9.53
N LYS A 102 8.89 -35.67 -8.27
CA LYS A 102 9.60 -35.03 -7.16
C LYS A 102 11.12 -35.12 -7.29
N GLU A 103 11.66 -36.29 -7.65
CA GLU A 103 13.11 -36.46 -7.85
C GLU A 103 13.63 -35.65 -9.05
N LEU A 104 12.78 -35.41 -10.05
CA LEU A 104 13.13 -34.55 -11.20
C LEU A 104 12.87 -33.06 -10.95
N ALA A 105 12.33 -32.67 -9.77
CA ALA A 105 11.83 -31.33 -9.45
C ALA A 105 10.80 -30.83 -10.48
N TRP A 106 9.97 -31.72 -11.02
CA TRP A 106 8.89 -31.41 -11.96
C TRP A 106 7.54 -31.19 -11.24
N GLY A 107 7.41 -31.63 -10.00
CA GLY A 107 6.23 -31.54 -9.17
C GLY A 107 6.45 -32.15 -7.79
N ASP A 108 5.41 -32.19 -6.96
CA ASP A 108 5.47 -32.77 -5.61
C ASP A 108 5.06 -34.26 -5.55
N ASP A 109 4.60 -34.82 -6.66
CA ASP A 109 4.16 -36.23 -6.68
C ASP A 109 5.33 -37.21 -6.64
N HIS A 110 5.30 -38.10 -5.67
CA HIS A 110 6.27 -39.16 -5.49
C HIS A 110 5.61 -40.57 -5.37
N ASN A 111 4.30 -40.66 -5.65
CA ASN A 111 3.56 -41.94 -5.52
C ASN A 111 3.83 -42.90 -6.67
N GLY A 112 4.48 -42.46 -7.73
CA GLY A 112 4.85 -43.27 -8.90
C GLY A 112 6.05 -42.71 -9.64
N ILE A 113 6.52 -43.40 -10.64
CA ILE A 113 7.54 -42.93 -11.56
C ILE A 113 6.91 -42.13 -12.69
N VAL A 114 7.68 -41.19 -13.25
CA VAL A 114 7.25 -40.37 -14.40
C VAL A 114 7.07 -41.27 -15.64
N GLU A 115 5.93 -41.17 -16.29
CA GLU A 115 5.61 -41.80 -17.56
C GLU A 115 5.92 -40.82 -18.69
N LEU A 116 6.88 -41.15 -19.53
CA LEU A 116 7.32 -40.33 -20.65
C LEU A 116 6.57 -40.73 -21.93
N ASP A 117 6.54 -39.74 -22.90
CA ASP A 117 5.92 -39.99 -24.20
C ASP A 117 6.59 -41.14 -24.94
N PRO A 118 5.79 -42.11 -25.42
CA PRO A 118 6.30 -43.27 -26.14
C PRO A 118 7.11 -42.98 -27.42
N SER A 119 6.99 -41.77 -27.97
CA SER A 119 7.69 -41.34 -29.16
C SER A 119 9.12 -40.84 -28.90
N LEU A 120 9.50 -40.67 -27.63
CA LEU A 120 10.83 -40.16 -27.27
C LEU A 120 11.94 -41.18 -27.57
N PRO A 121 13.10 -40.76 -28.08
CA PRO A 121 14.23 -41.64 -28.34
C PRO A 121 14.83 -42.21 -27.05
N ILE A 122 14.94 -43.52 -26.96
CA ILE A 122 15.59 -44.17 -25.83
C ILE A 122 17.06 -43.78 -25.77
N GLY A 123 17.56 -43.49 -24.58
CA GLY A 123 18.92 -43.06 -24.33
C GLY A 123 19.16 -41.56 -24.49
N GLN A 124 18.19 -40.79 -24.95
CA GLN A 124 18.30 -39.34 -25.03
C GLN A 124 18.31 -38.75 -23.61
N SER A 125 19.18 -37.78 -23.36
CA SER A 125 19.21 -37.06 -22.10
C SER A 125 17.92 -36.29 -21.88
N LEU A 126 17.36 -36.37 -20.68
CA LEU A 126 16.18 -35.62 -20.31
C LEU A 126 16.43 -34.12 -20.23
N CYS A 127 17.65 -33.65 -19.96
CA CYS A 127 18.00 -32.24 -19.98
C CYS A 127 17.84 -31.59 -21.37
N ASP A 128 17.90 -32.39 -22.45
CA ASP A 128 17.69 -31.91 -23.82
C ASP A 128 16.20 -31.81 -24.19
N ILE A 129 15.36 -32.57 -23.51
CA ILE A 129 13.94 -32.74 -23.80
C ILE A 129 13.12 -31.83 -22.88
N ALA A 130 13.41 -31.88 -21.59
CA ALA A 130 12.76 -31.06 -20.56
C ALA A 130 13.45 -29.68 -20.47
N LYS A 131 13.16 -28.81 -21.42
CA LYS A 131 13.56 -27.40 -21.33
C LYS A 131 12.74 -26.73 -20.24
N MET A 132 13.13 -26.92 -18.99
CA MET A 132 12.63 -26.06 -17.93
C MET A 132 13.13 -24.64 -18.16
N SER A 133 12.23 -23.70 -18.20
CA SER A 133 12.57 -22.27 -18.33
C SER A 133 12.81 -21.67 -16.96
N ASP A 134 13.75 -20.75 -16.86
CA ASP A 134 13.87 -19.91 -15.69
C ASP A 134 12.54 -19.16 -15.47
N ILE A 135 12.12 -19.06 -14.23
CA ILE A 135 10.91 -18.34 -13.84
C ILE A 135 11.34 -17.02 -13.21
N ILE A 136 10.77 -15.94 -13.70
CA ILE A 136 10.97 -14.60 -13.14
C ILE A 136 9.67 -14.23 -12.42
N ASP A 137 9.72 -14.16 -11.10
CA ASP A 137 8.59 -13.67 -10.30
C ASP A 137 8.59 -12.15 -10.30
N ILE A 138 7.43 -11.56 -10.61
CA ILE A 138 7.28 -10.13 -10.84
C ILE A 138 6.11 -9.57 -10.05
N LYS A 139 6.32 -8.37 -9.51
CA LYS A 139 5.27 -7.59 -8.87
C LYS A 139 4.75 -6.53 -9.83
N THR A 140 3.48 -6.63 -10.16
CA THR A 140 2.86 -5.74 -11.14
C THR A 140 2.20 -4.53 -10.47
N PRO A 141 2.33 -3.31 -11.06
CA PRO A 141 1.64 -2.12 -10.58
C PRO A 141 0.10 -2.30 -10.58
N SER A 142 -0.57 -1.61 -9.67
CA SER A 142 -2.03 -1.76 -9.49
C SER A 142 -2.85 -1.25 -10.67
N ASN A 143 -2.34 -0.30 -11.44
CA ASN A 143 -3.00 0.32 -12.62
C ASN A 143 -2.75 -0.42 -13.94
N ARG A 144 -1.82 -1.36 -14.00
CA ARG A 144 -1.41 -2.10 -15.19
C ARG A 144 -1.97 -3.53 -15.16
N TRP A 145 -3.24 -3.69 -15.62
CA TRP A 145 -3.87 -5.00 -15.77
C TRP A 145 -3.19 -5.85 -16.84
N ASP A 146 -2.67 -5.20 -17.90
CA ASP A 146 -2.03 -5.84 -19.03
C ASP A 146 -0.75 -6.59 -18.64
N TYR A 147 -0.04 -6.16 -17.59
CA TYR A 147 1.12 -6.86 -17.04
C TYR A 147 0.78 -8.22 -16.37
N LEU A 148 -0.49 -8.49 -16.10
CA LEU A 148 -0.96 -9.81 -15.68
C LEU A 148 -1.21 -10.76 -16.87
N SER A 149 -0.62 -10.44 -18.04
CA SER A 149 -0.66 -11.27 -19.24
C SER A 149 0.67 -11.30 -19.96
N TYR A 150 1.02 -12.44 -20.55
CA TYR A 150 2.24 -12.60 -21.34
C TYR A 150 2.30 -11.63 -22.53
N ILE A 151 1.17 -11.43 -23.21
CA ILE A 151 1.09 -10.49 -24.36
C ILE A 151 1.30 -9.05 -23.88
N GLY A 152 0.66 -8.65 -22.80
CA GLY A 152 0.80 -7.27 -22.29
C GLY A 152 2.22 -6.96 -21.81
N LEU A 153 2.81 -7.88 -21.04
CA LEU A 153 4.19 -7.75 -20.59
C LEU A 153 5.17 -7.80 -21.79
N GLY A 154 4.92 -8.72 -22.73
CA GLY A 154 5.72 -8.86 -23.95
C GLY A 154 5.73 -7.61 -24.83
N ARG A 155 4.59 -6.90 -24.95
CA ARG A 155 4.50 -5.61 -25.67
C ARG A 155 5.42 -4.56 -25.04
N GLU A 156 5.43 -4.48 -23.74
CA GLU A 156 6.24 -3.48 -23.03
C GLU A 156 7.72 -3.81 -23.07
N ILE A 157 8.08 -5.09 -22.90
CA ILE A 157 9.45 -5.58 -23.06
C ILE A 157 9.97 -5.27 -24.47
N ALA A 158 9.21 -5.62 -25.51
CA ALA A 158 9.58 -5.37 -26.90
C ALA A 158 9.76 -3.86 -27.18
N ALA A 159 8.90 -3.01 -26.62
CA ALA A 159 9.04 -1.56 -26.75
C ALA A 159 10.26 -0.99 -26.03
N SER A 160 10.66 -1.62 -24.92
CA SER A 160 11.79 -1.16 -24.08
C SER A 160 13.15 -1.64 -24.58
N ASP A 161 13.19 -2.74 -25.30
CA ASP A 161 14.42 -3.36 -25.85
C ASP A 161 14.64 -3.08 -27.34
N ASP A 162 14.01 -2.06 -27.90
CA ASP A 162 14.08 -1.69 -29.31
C ASP A 162 13.71 -2.80 -30.31
N GLN A 163 13.04 -3.85 -29.83
CA GLN A 163 12.56 -4.96 -30.64
C GLN A 163 11.32 -4.56 -31.46
N ASN A 164 11.09 -5.26 -32.54
CA ASN A 164 9.83 -5.13 -33.29
C ASN A 164 8.65 -5.59 -32.46
N MET A 165 7.44 -5.12 -32.81
CA MET A 165 6.22 -5.48 -32.12
C MET A 165 6.09 -7.00 -31.96
N LEU A 166 5.52 -7.40 -30.80
CA LEU A 166 5.15 -8.78 -30.54
C LEU A 166 4.20 -9.29 -31.64
N ILE A 167 4.46 -10.49 -32.15
CA ILE A 167 3.51 -11.18 -33.01
C ILE A 167 2.36 -11.68 -32.14
N GLU A 168 1.16 -11.17 -32.38
CA GLU A 168 -0.01 -11.66 -31.64
C GLU A 168 -0.33 -13.11 -32.02
N PRO A 169 -0.77 -13.93 -31.06
CA PRO A 169 -1.16 -15.31 -31.33
C PRO A 169 -2.27 -15.40 -32.36
N GLU A 170 -2.21 -16.46 -33.18
CA GLU A 170 -3.28 -16.73 -34.14
C GLU A 170 -4.62 -16.96 -33.44
N THR A 171 -5.68 -16.41 -33.99
CA THR A 171 -7.05 -16.52 -33.51
C THR A 171 -7.99 -17.05 -34.59
N GLU A 172 -9.17 -17.49 -34.23
CA GLU A 172 -10.19 -17.95 -35.14
C GLU A 172 -11.25 -16.85 -35.39
N GLU A 173 -11.61 -16.57 -36.62
CA GLU A 173 -12.72 -15.67 -36.92
C GLU A 173 -14.05 -16.34 -36.61
N ILE A 174 -14.96 -15.61 -35.95
CA ILE A 174 -16.21 -16.13 -35.41
C ILE A 174 -17.40 -15.38 -36.04
N VAL A 175 -18.41 -16.15 -36.41
CA VAL A 175 -19.72 -15.60 -36.72
C VAL A 175 -20.62 -15.80 -35.51
N TYR A 176 -20.95 -14.70 -34.83
CA TYR A 176 -21.89 -14.74 -33.71
C TYR A 176 -23.31 -14.87 -34.17
N GLN A 177 -24.06 -15.72 -33.48
CA GLN A 177 -25.45 -16.05 -33.90
C GLN A 177 -26.49 -15.07 -33.36
N ASN A 178 -26.10 -14.10 -32.53
CA ASN A 178 -26.94 -13.05 -31.93
C ASN A 178 -28.27 -13.56 -31.31
N ARG A 179 -28.29 -14.79 -30.80
CA ARG A 179 -29.43 -15.31 -30.05
C ARG A 179 -29.37 -14.77 -28.62
N GLU A 180 -30.53 -14.39 -28.03
CA GLU A 180 -30.62 -14.06 -26.61
C GLU A 180 -30.39 -15.33 -25.76
N VAL A 181 -29.14 -15.69 -25.55
CA VAL A 181 -28.77 -16.84 -24.71
C VAL A 181 -28.84 -16.51 -23.23
N ALA A 182 -28.79 -15.22 -22.89
CA ALA A 182 -28.86 -14.77 -21.52
C ALA A 182 -29.83 -13.57 -21.42
N LYS A 183 -30.82 -13.69 -20.56
CA LYS A 183 -31.52 -12.52 -20.03
C LYS A 183 -30.62 -11.85 -19.02
N VAL A 184 -29.63 -11.11 -19.50
CA VAL A 184 -28.97 -10.12 -18.65
C VAL A 184 -29.99 -8.98 -18.54
N ASN A 185 -30.65 -8.88 -17.38
CA ASN A 185 -31.43 -7.69 -17.07
C ASN A 185 -30.51 -6.51 -17.32
N LYS A 186 -30.99 -5.41 -17.88
CA LYS A 186 -30.22 -4.18 -18.12
C LYS A 186 -29.49 -3.80 -16.83
N LEU A 187 -28.29 -4.36 -16.65
CA LEU A 187 -27.41 -4.06 -15.55
C LEU A 187 -26.74 -2.75 -15.93
N GLY A 188 -26.87 -1.76 -15.10
CA GLY A 188 -26.37 -0.42 -15.35
C GLY A 188 -24.86 -0.32 -15.20
N GLY A 189 -24.10 -1.11 -15.96
CA GLY A 189 -22.64 -1.08 -15.99
C GLY A 189 -21.93 -2.14 -15.18
N GLU A 190 -22.62 -3.00 -14.43
CA GLU A 190 -22.01 -4.07 -13.62
C GLU A 190 -21.43 -5.19 -14.50
N CYS A 191 -22.02 -5.47 -15.67
CA CYS A 191 -21.47 -6.34 -16.71
C CYS A 191 -21.43 -5.58 -18.02
N LYS A 192 -20.24 -5.35 -18.57
CA LYS A 192 -20.05 -4.52 -19.77
C LYS A 192 -20.00 -5.33 -21.05
N ALA A 193 -19.60 -6.58 -20.97
CA ALA A 193 -19.59 -7.54 -22.08
C ALA A 193 -19.78 -8.96 -21.55
N PHE A 194 -20.51 -9.79 -22.29
CA PHE A 194 -20.78 -11.18 -21.94
C PHE A 194 -20.78 -12.04 -23.19
N TYR A 195 -19.83 -12.97 -23.26
CA TYR A 195 -19.64 -13.86 -24.40
C TYR A 195 -19.84 -15.30 -23.93
N ILE A 196 -20.45 -16.12 -24.78
CA ILE A 196 -20.67 -17.53 -24.52
C ILE A 196 -20.28 -18.33 -25.75
N VAL A 197 -19.55 -19.42 -25.51
CA VAL A 197 -19.24 -20.42 -26.52
C VAL A 197 -19.73 -21.77 -26.02
N LYS A 198 -20.63 -22.41 -26.77
CA LYS A 198 -21.05 -23.80 -26.57
C LYS A 198 -20.37 -24.68 -27.61
N ALA A 199 -19.71 -25.73 -27.14
CA ALA A 199 -18.97 -26.63 -28.00
C ALA A 199 -19.14 -28.10 -27.55
N HIS A 200 -19.15 -29.00 -28.55
CA HIS A 200 -18.98 -30.43 -28.33
C HIS A 200 -17.47 -30.74 -28.36
N VAL A 201 -16.95 -31.41 -27.34
CA VAL A 201 -15.53 -31.78 -27.20
C VAL A 201 -15.39 -33.29 -27.17
N LYS A 202 -14.28 -33.80 -27.67
CA LYS A 202 -14.00 -35.24 -27.61
C LYS A 202 -13.72 -35.64 -26.15
N ALA A 203 -14.38 -36.69 -25.70
CA ALA A 203 -14.12 -37.29 -24.41
C ALA A 203 -12.67 -37.77 -24.32
N ASN A 204 -12.09 -37.74 -23.11
CA ASN A 204 -10.71 -38.18 -22.82
C ASN A 204 -9.63 -37.47 -23.65
N SER A 205 -9.85 -36.24 -24.10
CA SER A 205 -8.76 -35.41 -24.62
C SER A 205 -7.74 -35.16 -23.51
N THR A 206 -6.46 -35.10 -23.86
CA THR A 206 -5.38 -34.74 -22.90
C THR A 206 -4.74 -33.43 -23.29
N SER A 207 -4.35 -32.65 -22.28
CA SER A 207 -3.59 -31.41 -22.53
C SER A 207 -2.22 -31.73 -23.12
N PRO A 208 -1.83 -31.09 -24.24
CA PRO A 208 -0.52 -31.31 -24.82
C PRO A 208 0.58 -30.82 -23.90
N ARG A 209 1.76 -31.44 -23.96
CA ARG A 209 2.87 -31.16 -23.05
C ARG A 209 3.23 -29.69 -22.96
N TRP A 210 3.25 -28.97 -24.08
CA TRP A 210 3.57 -27.54 -24.10
C TRP A 210 2.57 -26.72 -23.25
N LEU A 211 1.28 -27.09 -23.23
CA LEU A 211 0.24 -26.41 -22.45
C LEU A 211 0.43 -26.66 -20.95
N VAL A 212 0.70 -27.95 -20.60
CA VAL A 212 1.00 -28.35 -19.22
C VAL A 212 2.23 -27.62 -18.68
N ASP A 213 3.33 -27.61 -19.45
CA ASP A 213 4.59 -26.98 -19.03
C ASP A 213 4.42 -25.48 -18.80
N ASN A 214 3.71 -24.77 -19.68
CA ASN A 214 3.47 -23.34 -19.52
C ASN A 214 2.59 -23.02 -18.31
N LEU A 215 1.56 -23.83 -18.03
CA LEU A 215 0.71 -23.63 -16.86
C LEU A 215 1.47 -23.89 -15.56
N GLN A 216 2.22 -25.00 -15.49
CA GLN A 216 3.02 -25.36 -14.31
C GLN A 216 4.12 -24.33 -14.05
N ALA A 217 4.83 -23.88 -15.09
CA ALA A 217 5.82 -22.81 -14.97
C ALA A 217 5.22 -21.49 -14.44
N SER A 218 3.94 -21.27 -14.67
CA SER A 218 3.19 -20.11 -14.16
C SER A 218 2.52 -20.36 -12.81
N GLY A 219 2.81 -21.48 -12.13
CA GLY A 219 2.20 -21.85 -10.84
C GLY A 219 0.74 -22.27 -10.94
N VAL A 220 0.22 -22.59 -12.13
CA VAL A 220 -1.17 -22.99 -12.35
C VAL A 220 -1.27 -24.49 -12.50
N ARG A 221 -2.07 -25.12 -11.63
CA ARG A 221 -2.33 -26.55 -11.70
C ARG A 221 -3.16 -26.91 -12.93
N THR A 222 -2.79 -27.96 -13.65
CA THR A 222 -3.58 -28.54 -14.72
C THR A 222 -4.72 -29.41 -14.18
N ILE A 223 -5.88 -29.39 -14.85
CA ILE A 223 -7.10 -30.09 -14.42
C ILE A 223 -7.61 -30.99 -15.53
N ASN A 224 -8.08 -30.38 -16.62
CA ASN A 224 -8.51 -31.04 -17.83
C ASN A 224 -8.30 -30.08 -19.02
N PRO A 225 -8.27 -30.55 -20.27
CA PRO A 225 -7.90 -29.73 -21.42
C PRO A 225 -8.73 -28.48 -21.60
N VAL A 226 -10.02 -28.52 -21.28
CA VAL A 226 -10.90 -27.35 -21.43
C VAL A 226 -10.56 -26.26 -20.40
N VAL A 227 -10.40 -26.67 -19.13
CA VAL A 227 -10.02 -25.75 -18.05
C VAL A 227 -8.59 -25.24 -18.26
N ASP A 228 -7.69 -26.10 -18.70
CA ASP A 228 -6.30 -25.76 -18.99
C ASP A 228 -6.22 -24.71 -20.11
N ILE A 229 -7.02 -24.82 -21.17
CA ILE A 229 -7.15 -23.80 -22.22
C ILE A 229 -7.65 -22.48 -21.65
N THR A 230 -8.67 -22.51 -20.80
CA THR A 230 -9.20 -21.26 -20.21
C THR A 230 -8.17 -20.57 -19.31
N ASN A 231 -7.43 -21.34 -18.52
CA ASN A 231 -6.34 -20.85 -17.69
C ASN A 231 -5.16 -20.32 -18.53
N PHE A 232 -4.80 -21.02 -19.60
CA PHE A 232 -3.74 -20.58 -20.50
C PHE A 232 -4.08 -19.26 -21.18
N VAL A 233 -5.32 -19.10 -21.70
CA VAL A 233 -5.76 -17.84 -22.32
C VAL A 233 -5.85 -16.71 -21.30
N MET A 234 -6.20 -17.00 -20.06
CA MET A 234 -6.13 -16.03 -18.97
C MET A 234 -4.68 -15.54 -18.74
N LEU A 235 -3.70 -16.41 -18.77
CA LEU A 235 -2.27 -16.03 -18.66
C LEU A 235 -1.78 -15.33 -19.94
N GLU A 236 -2.18 -15.80 -21.12
CA GLU A 236 -1.74 -15.27 -22.42
C GLU A 236 -2.29 -13.86 -22.67
N TYR A 237 -3.60 -13.64 -22.49
CA TYR A 237 -4.30 -12.39 -22.78
C TYR A 237 -4.68 -11.53 -21.56
N GLY A 238 -4.70 -12.12 -20.35
CA GLY A 238 -5.18 -11.45 -19.15
C GLY A 238 -6.69 -11.52 -18.94
N GLN A 239 -7.43 -12.28 -19.75
CA GLN A 239 -8.89 -12.42 -19.69
C GLN A 239 -9.27 -13.70 -18.97
N PRO A 240 -9.82 -13.64 -17.76
CA PRO A 240 -10.39 -14.81 -17.11
C PRO A 240 -11.66 -15.28 -17.84
N SER A 241 -11.82 -16.58 -17.90
CA SER A 241 -12.99 -17.25 -18.44
C SER A 241 -13.34 -18.46 -17.57
N HIS A 242 -14.58 -18.96 -17.68
CA HIS A 242 -15.01 -20.11 -16.91
C HIS A 242 -15.71 -21.13 -17.82
N ALA A 243 -15.37 -22.40 -17.63
CA ALA A 243 -15.94 -23.51 -18.37
C ALA A 243 -16.95 -24.28 -17.51
N TYR A 244 -18.14 -24.44 -18.00
CA TYR A 244 -19.22 -25.20 -17.41
C TYR A 244 -19.47 -26.48 -18.19
N ASP A 245 -19.93 -27.51 -17.50
CA ASP A 245 -20.59 -28.65 -18.14
C ASP A 245 -21.97 -28.20 -18.65
N ALA A 246 -22.13 -28.11 -19.95
CA ALA A 246 -23.36 -27.61 -20.57
C ALA A 246 -24.60 -28.46 -20.25
N GLN A 247 -24.40 -29.75 -19.91
CA GLN A 247 -25.52 -30.67 -19.57
C GLN A 247 -25.99 -30.43 -18.12
N LYS A 248 -25.12 -29.87 -17.25
CA LYS A 248 -25.49 -29.53 -15.87
C LYS A 248 -26.21 -28.16 -15.77
N ILE A 249 -26.15 -27.32 -16.81
CA ILE A 249 -26.83 -26.03 -16.87
C ILE A 249 -28.33 -26.19 -17.17
N LYS A 250 -29.16 -25.53 -16.36
CA LYS A 250 -30.61 -25.57 -16.50
C LYS A 250 -31.11 -24.32 -17.23
N GLY A 251 -31.38 -24.47 -18.55
CA GLY A 251 -31.86 -23.37 -19.36
C GLY A 251 -30.82 -22.35 -19.74
N ASN A 252 -31.14 -21.05 -19.70
CA ASN A 252 -30.27 -19.98 -20.15
C ASN A 252 -29.33 -19.53 -19.02
N ILE A 253 -28.10 -19.25 -19.40
CA ILE A 253 -27.10 -18.64 -18.47
C ILE A 253 -27.23 -17.12 -18.51
N GLY A 254 -27.01 -16.45 -17.40
CA GLY A 254 -27.09 -14.99 -17.30
C GLY A 254 -26.37 -14.41 -16.10
N VAL A 255 -26.42 -13.07 -16.00
CA VAL A 255 -25.79 -12.31 -14.91
C VAL A 255 -26.85 -11.46 -14.20
N ARG A 256 -26.82 -11.43 -12.89
CA ARG A 256 -27.67 -10.55 -12.07
C ARG A 256 -27.03 -10.26 -10.70
N PRO A 257 -27.48 -9.23 -9.98
CA PRO A 257 -27.23 -9.13 -8.54
C PRO A 257 -27.79 -10.36 -7.82
N ALA A 258 -27.09 -10.83 -6.80
CA ALA A 258 -27.56 -11.91 -5.96
C ALA A 258 -28.81 -11.50 -5.15
N LYS A 259 -29.57 -12.47 -4.67
CA LYS A 259 -30.63 -12.24 -3.68
C LYS A 259 -30.02 -12.24 -2.28
N ASP A 260 -30.62 -11.50 -1.35
CA ASP A 260 -30.14 -11.53 0.04
C ASP A 260 -30.22 -12.95 0.61
N ASN A 261 -29.13 -13.38 1.23
CA ASN A 261 -28.98 -14.72 1.80
C ASN A 261 -29.04 -15.87 0.78
N GLU A 262 -28.91 -15.61 -0.51
CA GLU A 262 -28.76 -16.64 -1.53
C GLU A 262 -27.49 -17.45 -1.24
N LYS A 263 -27.56 -18.77 -1.38
CA LYS A 263 -26.42 -19.65 -1.11
C LYS A 263 -25.76 -20.06 -2.42
N LEU A 264 -24.42 -20.08 -2.41
CA LEU A 264 -23.61 -20.60 -3.49
C LEU A 264 -22.51 -21.48 -2.89
N THR A 265 -22.42 -22.72 -3.34
CA THR A 265 -21.27 -23.58 -3.01
C THR A 265 -20.25 -23.43 -4.11
N THR A 266 -19.06 -22.95 -3.78
CA THR A 266 -17.96 -22.67 -4.71
C THR A 266 -17.15 -23.94 -5.01
N LEU A 267 -16.30 -23.88 -6.05
CA LEU A 267 -15.44 -25.01 -6.47
C LEU A 267 -14.52 -25.52 -5.36
N ASP A 268 -14.10 -24.67 -4.42
CA ASP A 268 -13.31 -25.04 -3.24
C ASP A 268 -14.16 -25.66 -2.09
N GLY A 269 -15.45 -25.95 -2.35
CA GLY A 269 -16.37 -26.59 -1.39
C GLY A 269 -16.96 -25.66 -0.32
N LYS A 270 -16.62 -24.37 -0.32
CA LYS A 270 -17.18 -23.42 0.64
C LYS A 270 -18.59 -23.00 0.25
N THR A 271 -19.49 -22.92 1.22
CA THR A 271 -20.84 -22.37 1.00
C THR A 271 -20.89 -20.91 1.41
N LEU A 272 -21.05 -20.03 0.45
CA LEU A 272 -21.16 -18.59 0.62
C LEU A 272 -22.60 -18.18 0.89
N LYS A 273 -22.77 -17.15 1.72
CA LYS A 273 -24.01 -16.44 1.94
C LYS A 273 -23.93 -15.09 1.24
N LEU A 274 -24.62 -14.99 0.10
CA LEU A 274 -24.53 -13.84 -0.78
C LEU A 274 -25.41 -12.67 -0.33
N THR A 275 -25.08 -11.48 -0.82
CA THR A 275 -25.81 -10.23 -0.60
C THR A 275 -26.20 -9.60 -1.93
N LYS A 276 -27.15 -8.65 -1.94
CA LYS A 276 -27.55 -7.89 -3.15
C LYS A 276 -26.41 -7.12 -3.82
N SER A 277 -25.30 -6.91 -3.09
CA SER A 277 -24.12 -6.24 -3.63
C SER A 277 -23.16 -7.19 -4.36
N ASP A 278 -23.43 -8.49 -4.34
CA ASP A 278 -22.69 -9.49 -5.09
C ASP A 278 -23.30 -9.69 -6.48
N LEU A 279 -22.45 -9.83 -7.49
CA LEU A 279 -22.88 -10.17 -8.83
C LEU A 279 -22.69 -11.68 -9.03
N VAL A 280 -23.71 -12.34 -9.59
CA VAL A 280 -23.71 -13.80 -9.78
C VAL A 280 -24.00 -14.19 -11.21
N ILE A 281 -23.33 -15.24 -11.65
CA ILE A 281 -23.72 -16.00 -12.84
C ILE A 281 -24.86 -16.93 -12.43
N VAL A 282 -25.90 -16.99 -13.25
CA VAL A 282 -27.10 -17.74 -12.93
C VAL A 282 -27.57 -18.57 -14.10
N ASP A 283 -28.28 -19.65 -13.77
CA ASP A 283 -29.16 -20.37 -14.68
C ASP A 283 -30.60 -20.36 -14.12
N ASN A 284 -31.49 -21.19 -14.65
CA ASN A 284 -32.90 -21.29 -14.18
C ASN A 284 -33.01 -21.87 -12.75
N SER A 285 -31.96 -22.52 -12.22
CA SER A 285 -31.94 -23.08 -10.87
C SER A 285 -31.49 -22.06 -9.79
N GLY A 286 -30.76 -21.03 -10.18
CA GLY A 286 -30.25 -20.00 -9.26
C GLY A 286 -28.81 -19.59 -9.57
N ALA A 287 -28.06 -19.18 -8.55
CA ALA A 287 -26.66 -18.79 -8.68
C ALA A 287 -25.77 -20.02 -8.89
N ILE A 288 -24.99 -20.02 -9.98
CA ILE A 288 -24.03 -21.05 -10.37
C ILE A 288 -22.58 -20.58 -10.33
N GLY A 289 -22.34 -19.29 -10.04
CA GLY A 289 -21.00 -18.73 -9.89
C GLY A 289 -21.04 -17.33 -9.30
N LEU A 290 -19.98 -16.96 -8.58
CA LEU A 290 -19.72 -15.59 -8.12
C LEU A 290 -18.94 -14.88 -9.22
N ALA A 291 -19.61 -13.94 -9.91
CA ALA A 291 -19.09 -13.30 -11.12
C ALA A 291 -17.69 -12.70 -10.95
N GLY A 292 -16.75 -13.12 -11.77
CA GLY A 292 -15.37 -12.66 -11.77
C GLY A 292 -14.53 -13.09 -10.56
N VAL A 293 -15.07 -13.93 -9.67
CA VAL A 293 -14.38 -14.40 -8.47
C VAL A 293 -14.18 -15.93 -8.51
N MET A 294 -15.25 -16.72 -8.48
CA MET A 294 -15.15 -18.17 -8.45
C MET A 294 -16.40 -18.86 -8.96
N GLY A 295 -16.24 -19.91 -9.75
CA GLY A 295 -17.33 -20.75 -10.20
C GLY A 295 -17.99 -21.55 -9.07
N GLY A 296 -19.21 -22.05 -9.34
CA GLY A 296 -19.93 -22.93 -8.41
C GLY A 296 -19.69 -24.40 -8.74
N ALA A 297 -19.66 -25.25 -7.71
CA ALA A 297 -19.44 -26.68 -7.83
C ALA A 297 -20.53 -27.44 -8.61
N SER A 298 -21.76 -26.89 -8.68
CA SER A 298 -22.91 -27.57 -9.28
C SER A 298 -22.83 -27.75 -10.80
N THR A 299 -22.01 -26.97 -11.46
CA THR A 299 -21.90 -26.92 -12.93
C THR A 299 -20.46 -27.11 -13.42
N GLU A 300 -19.59 -27.64 -12.55
CA GLU A 300 -18.19 -27.90 -12.86
C GLU A 300 -18.02 -28.87 -14.04
N ALA A 301 -17.13 -28.51 -14.96
CA ALA A 301 -16.70 -29.37 -16.04
C ALA A 301 -15.64 -30.36 -15.55
N ASP A 302 -15.86 -31.65 -15.77
CA ASP A 302 -14.97 -32.74 -15.40
C ASP A 302 -14.46 -33.52 -16.63
N GLU A 303 -13.66 -34.55 -16.39
CA GLU A 303 -13.09 -35.40 -17.46
C GLU A 303 -14.13 -36.09 -18.35
N SER A 304 -15.34 -36.33 -17.83
CA SER A 304 -16.43 -36.95 -18.55
C SER A 304 -17.27 -35.97 -19.38
N THR A 305 -17.02 -34.65 -19.24
CA THR A 305 -17.77 -33.61 -19.92
C THR A 305 -17.52 -33.65 -21.43
N THR A 306 -18.58 -33.82 -22.23
CA THR A 306 -18.51 -33.84 -23.69
C THR A 306 -19.14 -32.60 -24.34
N GLU A 307 -20.00 -31.89 -23.64
CA GLU A 307 -20.52 -30.59 -24.05
C GLU A 307 -20.13 -29.54 -23.06
N VAL A 308 -19.35 -28.54 -23.48
CA VAL A 308 -18.87 -27.44 -22.66
C VAL A 308 -19.57 -26.15 -23.05
N LEU A 309 -19.79 -25.30 -22.04
CA LEU A 309 -20.18 -23.91 -22.21
C LEU A 309 -19.13 -23.02 -21.56
N VAL A 310 -18.42 -22.23 -22.37
CA VAL A 310 -17.40 -21.31 -21.88
C VAL A 310 -17.97 -19.89 -21.80
N GLU A 311 -17.89 -19.28 -20.62
CA GLU A 311 -18.26 -17.91 -20.35
C GLU A 311 -16.99 -17.02 -20.35
N ILE A 312 -17.04 -15.92 -21.09
CA ILE A 312 -15.99 -14.92 -21.15
C ILE A 312 -16.67 -13.55 -20.98
N ALA A 313 -16.40 -12.87 -19.87
CA ALA A 313 -17.15 -11.68 -19.52
C ALA A 313 -16.26 -10.51 -19.09
N ASN A 314 -16.86 -9.32 -19.03
CA ASN A 314 -16.22 -8.13 -18.46
C ASN A 314 -17.11 -7.57 -17.36
N PHE A 315 -16.65 -7.69 -16.11
CA PHE A 315 -17.37 -7.25 -14.92
C PHE A 315 -16.77 -5.95 -14.36
N ASP A 316 -17.60 -5.20 -13.63
CA ASP A 316 -17.15 -4.00 -12.95
C ASP A 316 -16.10 -4.33 -11.87
N LYS A 317 -14.94 -3.68 -11.98
CA LYS A 317 -13.79 -3.90 -11.09
C LYS A 317 -14.10 -3.70 -9.60
N THR A 318 -14.95 -2.71 -9.29
CA THR A 318 -15.29 -2.38 -7.90
C THR A 318 -16.18 -3.43 -7.27
N ILE A 319 -17.14 -3.96 -8.03
CA ILE A 319 -18.05 -5.02 -7.58
C ILE A 319 -17.25 -6.29 -7.31
N VAL A 320 -16.42 -6.73 -8.26
CA VAL A 320 -15.59 -7.94 -8.10
C VAL A 320 -14.69 -7.81 -6.88
N ARG A 321 -13.96 -6.69 -6.74
CA ARG A 321 -13.09 -6.46 -5.59
C ARG A 321 -13.85 -6.51 -4.26
N ARG A 322 -15.02 -5.83 -4.18
CA ARG A 322 -15.82 -5.83 -2.95
C ARG A 322 -16.38 -7.20 -2.61
N SER A 323 -16.81 -7.96 -3.61
CA SER A 323 -17.28 -9.34 -3.40
C SER A 323 -16.16 -10.25 -2.94
N ALA A 324 -14.99 -10.20 -3.58
CA ALA A 324 -13.81 -10.96 -3.20
C ALA A 324 -13.39 -10.68 -1.73
N LEU A 325 -13.32 -9.42 -1.33
CA LEU A 325 -13.01 -9.00 0.05
C LEU A 325 -14.08 -9.46 1.05
N ARG A 326 -15.37 -9.30 0.71
CA ARG A 326 -16.48 -9.69 1.60
C ARG A 326 -16.46 -11.16 1.95
N HIS A 327 -16.15 -12.00 0.97
CA HIS A 327 -16.13 -13.45 1.14
C HIS A 327 -14.74 -14.01 1.49
N GLY A 328 -13.71 -13.16 1.59
CA GLY A 328 -12.34 -13.58 1.88
C GLY A 328 -11.75 -14.50 0.79
N ILE A 329 -12.15 -14.32 -0.47
CA ILE A 329 -11.72 -15.15 -1.60
C ILE A 329 -10.88 -14.29 -2.55
N ARG A 330 -9.64 -14.71 -2.78
CA ARG A 330 -8.76 -14.10 -3.78
C ARG A 330 -8.36 -15.17 -4.78
N THR A 331 -8.60 -14.91 -6.06
CA THR A 331 -8.30 -15.82 -7.17
C THR A 331 -7.55 -15.06 -8.27
N GLU A 332 -6.92 -15.79 -9.18
CA GLU A 332 -6.29 -15.25 -10.37
C GLU A 332 -7.28 -14.45 -11.24
N ALA A 333 -8.54 -14.88 -11.28
CA ALA A 333 -9.62 -14.17 -11.95
C ALA A 333 -9.94 -12.85 -11.26
N SER A 334 -10.18 -12.86 -9.94
CA SER A 334 -10.51 -11.64 -9.19
C SER A 334 -9.37 -10.62 -9.21
N ALA A 335 -8.11 -11.07 -9.15
CA ALA A 335 -6.92 -10.22 -9.24
C ALA A 335 -6.82 -9.46 -10.58
N ARG A 336 -7.30 -10.06 -11.68
CA ARG A 336 -7.35 -9.43 -12.99
C ARG A 336 -8.54 -8.50 -13.14
N PHE A 337 -9.74 -8.95 -12.78
CA PHE A 337 -10.94 -8.12 -12.87
C PHE A 337 -10.88 -6.85 -12.01
N GLU A 338 -10.33 -6.93 -10.79
CA GLU A 338 -10.22 -5.78 -9.89
C GLU A 338 -9.34 -4.65 -10.42
N LYS A 339 -8.42 -4.94 -11.36
CA LYS A 339 -7.61 -3.93 -12.05
C LYS A 339 -8.36 -3.22 -13.19
N GLY A 340 -9.50 -3.76 -13.63
CA GLY A 340 -10.36 -3.17 -14.66
C GLY A 340 -9.95 -3.56 -16.07
N LEU A 341 -10.48 -4.68 -16.55
CA LEU A 341 -10.23 -5.18 -17.90
C LEU A 341 -10.96 -4.34 -18.95
N PRO A 342 -10.41 -4.16 -20.17
CA PRO A 342 -11.09 -3.46 -21.27
C PRO A 342 -12.18 -4.35 -21.91
N THR A 343 -13.22 -3.70 -22.45
CA THR A 343 -14.37 -4.39 -23.04
C THR A 343 -14.09 -5.06 -24.37
N THR A 344 -12.97 -4.79 -25.00
CA THR A 344 -12.48 -5.46 -26.22
C THR A 344 -11.86 -6.82 -25.96
N LEU A 345 -11.35 -7.03 -24.75
CA LEU A 345 -10.57 -8.21 -24.39
C LEU A 345 -11.37 -9.53 -24.48
N PRO A 346 -12.64 -9.60 -23.99
CA PRO A 346 -13.44 -10.83 -24.12
C PRO A 346 -13.58 -11.35 -25.55
N SER A 347 -13.71 -10.47 -26.55
CA SER A 347 -13.80 -10.88 -27.96
C SER A 347 -12.52 -11.56 -28.44
N LEU A 348 -11.35 -11.00 -28.10
CA LEU A 348 -10.06 -11.59 -28.47
C LEU A 348 -9.83 -12.94 -27.79
N ALA A 349 -10.11 -13.01 -26.50
CA ALA A 349 -9.98 -14.24 -25.74
C ALA A 349 -10.93 -15.34 -26.26
N THR A 350 -12.17 -14.98 -26.63
CA THR A 350 -13.13 -15.91 -27.22
C THR A 350 -12.60 -16.52 -28.51
N LYS A 351 -12.05 -15.71 -29.40
CA LYS A 351 -11.44 -16.17 -30.66
C LYS A 351 -10.28 -17.13 -30.40
N ARG A 352 -9.46 -16.84 -29.41
CA ARG A 352 -8.32 -17.69 -29.02
C ARG A 352 -8.77 -19.00 -28.39
N ILE A 353 -9.72 -18.95 -27.47
CA ILE A 353 -10.29 -20.15 -26.82
C ILE A 353 -10.89 -21.08 -27.88
N ILE A 354 -11.69 -20.58 -28.81
CA ILE A 354 -12.27 -21.40 -29.87
C ILE A 354 -11.19 -22.07 -30.71
N LYS A 355 -10.14 -21.37 -31.09
CA LYS A 355 -9.01 -21.95 -31.82
C LYS A 355 -8.40 -23.11 -31.06
N LEU A 356 -8.04 -22.89 -29.79
CA LEU A 356 -7.42 -23.91 -28.97
C LEU A 356 -8.34 -25.12 -28.68
N LEU A 357 -9.63 -24.88 -28.45
CA LEU A 357 -10.61 -25.96 -28.29
C LEU A 357 -10.68 -26.85 -29.55
N LYS A 358 -10.66 -26.26 -30.74
CA LYS A 358 -10.63 -27.00 -32.02
C LYS A 358 -9.33 -27.81 -32.15
N GLU A 359 -8.19 -27.21 -31.88
CA GLU A 359 -6.87 -27.84 -32.05
C GLU A 359 -6.58 -28.94 -31.03
N ILE A 360 -6.92 -28.72 -29.77
CA ILE A 360 -6.57 -29.63 -28.66
C ILE A 360 -7.68 -30.63 -28.37
N CYS A 361 -8.93 -30.15 -28.29
CA CYS A 361 -10.06 -30.99 -27.93
C CYS A 361 -10.84 -31.50 -29.15
N GLY A 362 -10.44 -31.13 -30.38
CA GLY A 362 -11.18 -31.47 -31.59
C GLY A 362 -12.62 -30.95 -31.57
N ALA A 363 -12.82 -29.79 -30.98
CA ALA A 363 -14.17 -29.24 -30.70
C ALA A 363 -14.95 -28.87 -31.94
N GLU A 364 -16.25 -29.24 -31.94
CA GLU A 364 -17.25 -28.69 -32.83
C GLU A 364 -17.99 -27.55 -32.12
N ILE A 365 -17.92 -26.34 -32.65
CA ILE A 365 -18.58 -25.17 -32.08
C ILE A 365 -20.07 -25.21 -32.44
N LEU A 366 -20.92 -25.42 -31.46
CA LEU A 366 -22.36 -25.50 -31.60
C LEU A 366 -23.01 -24.12 -31.61
N GLU A 367 -22.52 -23.22 -30.81
CA GLU A 367 -23.08 -21.87 -30.65
C GLU A 367 -22.02 -20.88 -30.14
N ALA A 368 -22.02 -19.67 -30.65
CA ALA A 368 -21.24 -18.55 -30.15
C ALA A 368 -22.10 -17.28 -30.12
N ASN A 369 -22.21 -16.66 -28.94
CA ASN A 369 -23.03 -15.45 -28.77
C ASN A 369 -22.21 -14.36 -28.10
N GLU A 370 -22.53 -13.12 -28.47
CA GLU A 370 -21.97 -11.94 -27.84
C GLU A 370 -23.06 -10.97 -27.38
N GLN A 371 -22.87 -10.37 -26.22
CA GLN A 371 -23.65 -9.24 -25.73
C GLN A 371 -22.70 -8.16 -25.26
N LEU A 372 -22.58 -7.10 -26.03
CA LEU A 372 -21.71 -5.96 -25.76
C LEU A 372 -22.56 -4.76 -25.33
N TYR A 373 -22.53 -4.46 -24.02
CA TYR A 373 -23.33 -3.39 -23.43
C TYR A 373 -22.62 -2.04 -23.43
N SER A 374 -21.29 -2.06 -23.40
CA SER A 374 -20.46 -0.86 -23.38
C SER A 374 -19.29 -1.03 -24.37
N PRO A 375 -19.50 -0.66 -25.64
CA PRO A 375 -18.43 -0.74 -26.62
C PRO A 375 -17.27 0.20 -26.26
N TYR A 376 -16.07 -0.23 -26.59
CA TYR A 376 -14.88 0.58 -26.40
C TYR A 376 -14.94 1.85 -27.28
N SER A 377 -14.67 3.00 -26.66
CA SER A 377 -14.47 4.27 -27.35
C SER A 377 -12.99 4.63 -27.34
N VAL A 378 -12.46 4.94 -28.52
CA VAL A 378 -11.08 5.36 -28.66
C VAL A 378 -10.85 6.67 -27.89
N LEU A 379 -9.91 6.66 -26.97
CA LEU A 379 -9.48 7.85 -26.24
C LEU A 379 -8.33 8.53 -27.01
N GLU A 380 -8.48 9.83 -27.24
CA GLU A 380 -7.47 10.68 -27.89
C GLU A 380 -7.11 11.81 -26.94
N LEU A 381 -5.83 11.93 -26.58
CA LEU A 381 -5.30 12.91 -25.64
C LEU A 381 -4.34 13.86 -26.34
N GLY A 382 -4.38 15.13 -25.96
CA GLY A 382 -3.43 16.13 -26.45
C GLY A 382 -2.20 16.24 -25.56
N LEU A 383 -1.04 16.01 -26.11
CA LEU A 383 0.25 16.18 -25.47
C LEU A 383 0.86 17.52 -25.82
N ARG A 384 1.05 18.39 -24.85
CA ARG A 384 1.82 19.65 -24.98
C ARG A 384 3.27 19.40 -24.59
N LEU A 385 4.15 19.33 -25.57
CA LEU A 385 5.57 18.95 -25.35
C LEU A 385 6.26 19.89 -24.35
N ARG A 386 6.07 21.20 -24.46
CA ARG A 386 6.64 22.18 -23.51
C ARG A 386 6.14 22.00 -22.08
N LYS A 387 4.89 21.55 -21.91
CA LYS A 387 4.37 21.24 -20.58
C LYS A 387 4.99 19.97 -20.02
N ALA A 388 5.19 18.96 -20.87
CA ALA A 388 5.92 17.76 -20.53
C ALA A 388 7.39 18.07 -20.13
N GLU A 389 8.11 18.88 -20.94
CA GLU A 389 9.47 19.34 -20.62
C GLU A 389 9.55 20.04 -19.26
N LYS A 390 8.60 20.92 -18.97
CA LYS A 390 8.55 21.63 -17.66
C LYS A 390 8.27 20.69 -16.50
N PHE A 391 7.42 19.68 -16.73
CA PHE A 391 7.03 18.72 -15.71
C PHE A 391 8.15 17.71 -15.42
N ILE A 392 8.79 17.19 -16.50
CA ILE A 392 9.85 16.18 -16.42
C ILE A 392 11.20 16.83 -16.04
N GLY A 393 11.42 18.10 -16.39
CA GLY A 393 12.61 18.86 -15.99
C GLY A 393 13.70 18.97 -17.04
N TYR A 394 13.54 18.42 -18.25
CA TYR A 394 14.53 18.52 -19.34
C TYR A 394 13.88 18.65 -20.72
N LYS A 395 14.71 19.02 -21.73
CA LYS A 395 14.27 19.18 -23.11
C LYS A 395 13.99 17.84 -23.78
N LEU A 396 12.88 17.77 -24.50
CA LEU A 396 12.41 16.58 -25.22
C LEU A 396 12.55 16.76 -26.72
N ASP A 397 13.03 15.73 -27.38
CA ASP A 397 13.00 15.63 -28.84
C ASP A 397 11.63 15.10 -29.29
N GLU A 398 10.90 15.89 -30.05
CA GLU A 398 9.54 15.55 -30.49
C GLU A 398 9.50 14.25 -31.30
N LYS A 399 10.50 14.02 -32.17
CA LYS A 399 10.57 12.83 -32.99
C LYS A 399 10.82 11.57 -32.15
N GLN A 400 11.68 11.67 -31.14
CA GLN A 400 11.94 10.59 -30.21
C GLN A 400 10.68 10.28 -29.40
N VAL A 401 9.97 11.28 -28.90
CA VAL A 401 8.70 11.13 -28.17
C VAL A 401 7.65 10.42 -29.03
N MET A 402 7.46 10.87 -30.29
CA MET A 402 6.51 10.21 -31.19
C MET A 402 6.89 8.76 -31.48
N THR A 403 8.17 8.48 -31.67
CA THR A 403 8.66 7.12 -31.91
C THR A 403 8.41 6.23 -30.69
N ALA A 404 8.68 6.74 -29.50
CA ALA A 404 8.48 6.04 -28.24
C ALA A 404 7.01 5.65 -28.02
N PHE A 405 6.10 6.57 -28.30
CA PHE A 405 4.67 6.28 -28.27
C PHE A 405 4.26 5.20 -29.29
N SER A 406 4.75 5.33 -30.51
CA SER A 406 4.43 4.37 -31.59
C SER A 406 4.90 2.95 -31.25
N LYS A 407 6.08 2.80 -30.61
CA LYS A 407 6.58 1.49 -30.16
C LYS A 407 5.69 0.84 -29.11
N ARG A 408 5.01 1.62 -28.30
CA ARG A 408 4.05 1.15 -27.28
C ARG A 408 2.61 1.04 -27.78
N GLY A 409 2.41 1.15 -29.10
CA GLY A 409 1.10 1.01 -29.76
C GLY A 409 0.20 2.23 -29.64
N PHE A 410 0.68 3.36 -29.15
CA PHE A 410 -0.01 4.62 -29.27
C PHE A 410 0.09 5.14 -30.72
N GLU A 411 -0.90 5.90 -31.15
CA GLU A 411 -0.89 6.53 -32.47
C GLU A 411 -0.69 8.05 -32.32
N PRO A 412 0.56 8.54 -32.18
CA PRO A 412 0.80 9.98 -32.10
C PRO A 412 0.69 10.64 -33.46
N LYS A 413 0.06 11.80 -33.52
CA LYS A 413 -0.09 12.61 -34.73
C LYS A 413 0.09 14.08 -34.39
N HIS A 414 0.65 14.87 -35.32
CA HIS A 414 0.65 16.30 -35.14
C HIS A 414 -0.78 16.82 -35.10
N PHE A 415 -1.09 17.62 -34.11
CA PHE A 415 -2.37 18.28 -34.00
C PHE A 415 -2.46 19.41 -35.04
N SER A 416 -3.48 19.34 -35.90
CA SER A 416 -3.71 20.37 -36.90
C SER A 416 -4.92 21.21 -36.50
N LEU A 417 -4.67 22.38 -35.90
CA LEU A 417 -5.70 23.32 -35.52
C LEU A 417 -6.69 23.62 -36.66
N THR A 418 -6.19 23.84 -37.88
CA THR A 418 -7.02 24.14 -39.06
C THR A 418 -7.94 22.98 -39.44
N LYS A 419 -7.48 21.72 -39.29
CA LYS A 419 -8.29 20.52 -39.59
C LYS A 419 -9.37 20.34 -38.53
N GLU A 420 -9.00 20.52 -37.26
CA GLU A 420 -9.96 20.37 -36.16
C GLU A 420 -11.04 21.46 -36.18
N LEU A 421 -10.69 22.68 -36.46
CA LEU A 421 -11.67 23.77 -36.63
C LEU A 421 -12.70 23.47 -37.73
N LYS A 422 -12.27 22.92 -38.88
CA LYS A 422 -13.20 22.47 -39.94
C LYS A 422 -14.13 21.35 -39.46
N ASN A 423 -13.64 20.39 -38.68
CA ASN A 423 -14.45 19.31 -38.12
C ASN A 423 -15.51 19.81 -37.13
N LEU A 424 -15.26 20.97 -36.49
CA LEU A 424 -16.15 21.55 -35.48
C LEU A 424 -17.24 22.42 -36.07
N GLU A 425 -17.16 22.79 -37.36
CA GLU A 425 -18.17 23.59 -38.07
C GLU A 425 -19.57 22.99 -38.06
N ASN A 426 -19.66 21.67 -37.84
CA ASN A 426 -20.92 20.90 -37.81
C ASN A 426 -21.53 20.70 -36.41
N LEU A 427 -20.95 21.26 -35.35
CA LEU A 427 -21.46 21.13 -33.99
C LEU A 427 -22.57 22.12 -33.66
N ASN A 428 -23.51 21.72 -32.81
CA ASN A 428 -24.74 22.47 -32.58
C ASN A 428 -24.58 23.70 -31.70
N THR A 429 -23.54 23.76 -30.83
CA THR A 429 -23.23 24.92 -30.03
C THR A 429 -21.73 25.28 -30.06
N PRO A 430 -21.37 26.57 -30.05
CA PRO A 430 -19.97 27.03 -30.00
C PRO A 430 -19.21 26.60 -28.73
N GLU A 431 -19.90 26.52 -27.62
CA GLU A 431 -19.35 26.11 -26.32
C GLU A 431 -18.88 24.65 -26.36
N GLU A 432 -19.71 23.73 -26.86
CA GLU A 432 -19.33 22.33 -27.06
C GLU A 432 -18.14 22.20 -28.03
N ALA A 433 -18.09 23.03 -29.06
CA ALA A 433 -17.01 23.04 -30.03
C ALA A 433 -15.69 23.48 -29.38
N ILE A 434 -15.72 24.52 -28.56
CA ILE A 434 -14.54 25.02 -27.83
C ILE A 434 -14.09 24.00 -26.81
N VAL A 435 -15.00 23.48 -25.95
CA VAL A 435 -14.69 22.44 -24.98
C VAL A 435 -14.05 21.21 -25.65
N LYS A 436 -14.62 20.75 -26.77
CA LYS A 436 -14.11 19.62 -27.53
C LYS A 436 -12.75 19.86 -28.15
N LEU A 437 -12.50 21.10 -28.64
CA LEU A 437 -11.20 21.50 -29.17
C LEU A 437 -10.14 21.52 -28.07
N PHE A 438 -10.44 22.14 -26.93
CA PHE A 438 -9.51 22.23 -25.81
C PHE A 438 -9.25 20.84 -25.20
N THR A 439 -10.27 19.99 -25.07
CA THR A 439 -10.13 18.62 -24.59
C THR A 439 -9.25 17.79 -25.52
N LYS A 440 -9.47 17.87 -26.85
CA LYS A 440 -8.60 17.23 -27.85
C LYS A 440 -7.17 17.73 -27.84
N ALA A 441 -7.00 19.02 -27.52
CA ALA A 441 -5.69 19.64 -27.37
C ALA A 441 -5.03 19.34 -26.01
N GLY A 442 -5.65 18.49 -25.16
CA GLY A 442 -5.16 18.18 -23.82
C GLY A 442 -5.14 19.39 -22.89
N VAL A 443 -5.94 20.39 -23.20
CA VAL A 443 -6.14 21.56 -22.37
C VAL A 443 -7.33 21.29 -21.47
N LYS A 444 -7.10 20.96 -20.18
CA LYS A 444 -8.16 21.03 -19.19
C LYS A 444 -8.62 22.47 -19.13
N ILE A 445 -9.90 22.67 -19.29
CA ILE A 445 -10.56 23.90 -18.95
C ILE A 445 -10.74 23.80 -17.44
N ASP A 446 -9.80 24.39 -16.70
CA ASP A 446 -9.86 24.40 -15.24
C ASP A 446 -10.79 25.57 -14.85
N GLU A 447 -11.79 25.31 -14.03
CA GLU A 447 -12.71 26.33 -13.52
C GLU A 447 -11.99 27.41 -12.69
N SER A 448 -10.73 27.16 -12.30
CA SER A 448 -9.88 28.11 -11.59
C SER A 448 -9.01 28.99 -12.50
N ASP A 449 -8.94 28.69 -13.79
CA ASP A 449 -8.19 29.50 -14.76
C ASP A 449 -9.14 30.58 -15.29
N SER A 450 -8.92 31.82 -14.87
CA SER A 450 -9.72 33.01 -15.19
C SER A 450 -10.00 33.26 -16.68
N THR A 451 -9.47 32.40 -17.54
CA THR A 451 -9.74 32.38 -18.99
C THR A 451 -11.12 31.84 -19.36
N MET A 452 -11.84 31.13 -18.48
CA MET A 452 -13.21 30.66 -18.77
C MET A 452 -14.29 31.62 -18.30
N GLU A 453 -14.06 32.39 -17.24
CA GLU A 453 -14.93 33.50 -16.87
C GLU A 453 -14.92 34.61 -17.95
N ASP A 454 -13.79 34.76 -18.70
CA ASP A 454 -13.65 35.67 -19.83
C ASP A 454 -14.28 35.17 -21.14
N LEU A 455 -14.70 33.88 -21.22
CA LEU A 455 -15.31 33.28 -22.42
C LEU A 455 -16.86 33.42 -22.47
N GLY A 456 -17.48 33.92 -21.43
CA GLY A 456 -18.92 34.22 -21.40
C GLY A 456 -19.30 35.53 -22.14
N MET A 457 -18.81 35.72 -23.37
CA MET A 457 -19.08 36.99 -24.09
C MET A 457 -19.96 36.81 -25.30
N GLU A 458 -20.98 37.66 -25.48
CA GLU A 458 -21.72 37.76 -26.72
C GLU A 458 -20.85 38.37 -27.84
N VAL A 459 -20.62 37.57 -28.89
CA VAL A 459 -20.00 38.08 -30.11
C VAL A 459 -21.10 38.44 -31.09
N PRO A 460 -21.26 39.76 -31.37
CA PRO A 460 -22.16 40.19 -32.43
C PRO A 460 -21.74 39.62 -33.78
N ASP A 461 -22.69 39.49 -34.72
CA ASP A 461 -22.48 38.94 -36.05
C ASP A 461 -21.58 39.85 -36.92
N TYR A 462 -20.29 39.78 -36.70
CA TYR A 462 -19.27 40.59 -37.41
C TYR A 462 -18.65 39.88 -38.62
N GLY A 463 -19.26 38.83 -39.15
CA GLY A 463 -18.68 38.06 -40.27
C GLY A 463 -17.40 37.34 -39.95
N LEU A 464 -17.25 36.87 -38.69
CA LEU A 464 -16.15 36.02 -38.23
C LEU A 464 -16.06 34.73 -39.01
N LYS A 465 -14.84 34.34 -39.40
CA LYS A 465 -14.54 33.11 -40.06
C LYS A 465 -13.97 32.09 -39.09
N PRO A 466 -14.15 30.80 -39.34
CA PRO A 466 -13.49 29.78 -38.59
C PRO A 466 -11.96 30.04 -38.49
N ALA A 467 -11.37 29.83 -37.33
CA ALA A 467 -9.98 30.15 -37.03
C ALA A 467 -9.64 31.64 -36.75
N ASP A 468 -10.63 32.50 -36.64
CA ASP A 468 -10.37 33.84 -36.17
C ASP A 468 -9.98 33.81 -34.67
N VAL A 469 -8.95 34.58 -34.29
CA VAL A 469 -8.51 34.70 -32.91
C VAL A 469 -9.14 35.92 -32.26
N LEU A 470 -9.85 35.67 -31.18
CA LEU A 470 -10.47 36.71 -30.38
C LEU A 470 -9.43 37.29 -29.41
N TYR A 471 -9.30 38.59 -29.36
CA TYR A 471 -8.34 39.25 -28.50
C TYR A 471 -8.82 40.59 -27.97
N LYS A 472 -8.27 41.00 -26.82
CA LYS A 472 -8.45 42.30 -26.22
C LYS A 472 -7.14 43.08 -26.25
N LYS A 473 -7.15 44.32 -26.75
CA LYS A 473 -6.01 45.24 -26.69
C LYS A 473 -6.14 46.15 -25.49
N THR A 474 -5.18 46.09 -24.58
CA THR A 474 -5.11 46.98 -23.41
C THR A 474 -3.74 47.65 -23.40
N GLY A 475 -3.68 48.93 -23.87
CA GLY A 475 -2.42 49.64 -24.13
C GLY A 475 -1.56 48.89 -25.16
N ASN A 476 -0.33 48.60 -24.82
CA ASN A 476 0.59 47.82 -25.65
C ASN A 476 0.48 46.29 -25.48
N LYS A 477 -0.43 45.79 -24.62
CA LYS A 477 -0.63 44.36 -24.38
C LYS A 477 -1.84 43.85 -25.17
N ILE A 478 -1.67 42.67 -25.82
CA ILE A 478 -2.73 41.94 -26.46
C ILE A 478 -3.01 40.71 -25.60
N ILE A 479 -4.23 40.60 -25.08
CA ILE A 479 -4.72 39.45 -24.34
C ILE A 479 -5.57 38.63 -25.28
N VAL A 480 -5.24 37.37 -25.49
CA VAL A 480 -6.00 36.44 -26.33
C VAL A 480 -7.11 35.83 -25.49
N ALA A 481 -8.37 36.02 -25.91
CA ALA A 481 -9.55 35.54 -25.23
C ALA A 481 -10.03 34.16 -25.74
N GLY A 482 -9.69 33.78 -27.00
CA GLY A 482 -10.08 32.49 -27.54
C GLY A 482 -9.96 32.39 -29.05
N LEU A 483 -10.42 31.25 -29.63
CA LEU A 483 -10.52 30.99 -31.05
C LEU A 483 -11.98 30.88 -31.47
N TYR A 484 -12.33 31.46 -32.62
CA TYR A 484 -13.68 31.34 -33.15
C TYR A 484 -13.83 30.04 -33.95
N CYS A 485 -14.86 29.23 -33.63
CA CYS A 485 -15.09 27.91 -34.23
C CYS A 485 -16.17 27.89 -35.32
N GLY A 486 -16.63 29.04 -35.82
CA GLY A 486 -17.41 29.08 -37.07
C GLY A 486 -18.95 29.05 -36.97
N LYS A 487 -19.57 28.97 -35.81
CA LYS A 487 -21.05 29.13 -35.67
C LYS A 487 -21.41 30.36 -34.90
N LYS A 488 -22.54 31.00 -35.26
CA LYS A 488 -23.14 32.07 -34.51
C LYS A 488 -23.39 31.65 -33.07
N GLY A 489 -22.55 32.02 -32.18
CA GLY A 489 -22.63 31.78 -30.75
C GLY A 489 -22.26 33.05 -30.01
N VAL A 490 -22.97 33.26 -28.96
CA VAL A 490 -22.82 34.38 -28.07
C VAL A 490 -21.72 34.06 -27.06
N LEU A 491 -20.60 34.77 -27.16
CA LEU A 491 -19.58 34.78 -26.09
C LEU A 491 -19.93 35.98 -25.20
N THR A 492 -20.52 35.74 -24.02
CA THR A 492 -20.90 36.84 -23.10
C THR A 492 -19.96 36.86 -21.91
N ASP A 493 -19.33 38.02 -21.66
CA ASP A 493 -18.79 38.34 -20.35
C ASP A 493 -19.91 38.99 -19.53
N SER A 494 -20.41 38.30 -18.55
CA SER A 494 -21.50 38.77 -17.66
C SER A 494 -21.11 39.93 -16.76
N THR A 495 -19.83 40.31 -16.68
CA THR A 495 -19.35 41.31 -15.71
C THR A 495 -18.86 42.63 -16.30
N LYS A 496 -18.50 42.69 -17.58
CA LYS A 496 -18.16 44.00 -18.26
C LYS A 496 -18.37 43.91 -19.76
N GLN A 497 -19.23 44.70 -20.33
CA GLN A 497 -19.39 44.94 -21.78
C GLN A 497 -18.06 45.42 -22.40
N GLN A 498 -17.15 44.53 -22.77
CA GLN A 498 -15.89 44.88 -23.42
C GLN A 498 -15.87 44.31 -24.84
N LYS A 499 -15.66 45.21 -25.80
CA LYS A 499 -15.50 44.84 -27.24
C LYS A 499 -14.21 44.02 -27.41
N LEU A 500 -14.38 42.77 -27.86
CA LEU A 500 -13.27 41.97 -28.40
C LEU A 500 -13.06 42.25 -29.86
N ASN A 501 -11.80 42.34 -30.24
CA ASN A 501 -11.41 42.40 -31.63
C ASN A 501 -11.07 40.96 -32.11
N TYR A 502 -11.17 40.71 -33.40
CA TYR A 502 -10.81 39.45 -34.01
C TYR A 502 -9.75 39.60 -35.06
N LEU A 503 -8.99 38.58 -35.34
CA LEU A 503 -7.92 38.58 -36.30
C LEU A 503 -7.82 37.23 -37.03
N PRO A 504 -7.87 37.20 -38.35
CA PRO A 504 -7.69 35.95 -39.10
C PRO A 504 -6.34 35.29 -38.81
N LEU A 505 -6.32 33.99 -38.65
CA LEU A 505 -5.12 33.20 -38.35
C LEU A 505 -3.98 33.51 -39.37
N THR A 506 -4.33 33.72 -40.63
CA THR A 506 -3.42 34.08 -41.71
C THR A 506 -2.70 35.42 -41.53
N LYS A 507 -3.28 36.37 -40.78
CA LYS A 507 -2.65 37.66 -40.47
C LYS A 507 -1.72 37.56 -39.23
N ILE A 508 -2.00 36.65 -38.29
CA ILE A 508 -1.20 36.45 -37.05
C ILE A 508 0.19 35.96 -37.39
N THR A 509 0.33 35.09 -38.38
CA THR A 509 1.62 34.50 -38.77
C THR A 509 2.60 35.47 -39.39
N LYS A 510 2.14 36.65 -39.83
CA LYS A 510 2.95 37.63 -40.61
C LYS A 510 3.33 38.94 -39.88
N SER A 511 2.82 39.21 -38.68
CA SER A 511 2.98 40.50 -38.04
C SER A 511 3.61 40.43 -36.66
N LYS A 512 4.59 41.29 -36.36
CA LYS A 512 5.22 41.47 -35.04
C LYS A 512 4.24 42.09 -34.02
N GLU A 513 3.20 42.78 -34.47
CA GLU A 513 2.21 43.46 -33.61
C GLU A 513 1.36 42.49 -32.77
N TYR A 514 1.23 41.21 -33.20
CA TYR A 514 0.36 40.22 -32.59
C TYR A 514 1.16 39.11 -31.85
N ALA A 515 2.26 39.47 -31.25
CA ALA A 515 3.15 38.53 -30.58
C ALA A 515 2.45 37.62 -29.55
N GLY A 516 1.44 38.13 -28.84
CA GLY A 516 0.64 37.35 -27.89
C GLY A 516 -0.27 36.34 -28.59
N ALA A 517 -1.01 36.78 -29.62
CA ALA A 517 -1.87 35.88 -30.40
C ALA A 517 -1.06 34.82 -31.16
N LYS A 518 0.11 35.23 -31.74
CA LYS A 518 1.02 34.31 -32.38
C LYS A 518 1.54 33.26 -31.42
N ARG A 519 1.97 33.64 -30.21
CA ARG A 519 2.44 32.71 -29.18
C ARG A 519 1.35 31.73 -28.73
N TYR A 520 0.09 32.17 -28.68
CA TYR A 520 -1.06 31.33 -28.38
C TYR A 520 -1.30 30.30 -29.50
N VAL A 521 -1.34 30.72 -30.78
CA VAL A 521 -1.49 29.82 -31.93
C VAL A 521 -0.31 28.84 -32.05
N ASP A 522 0.91 29.34 -31.83
CA ASP A 522 2.11 28.50 -31.85
C ASP A 522 2.07 27.42 -30.76
N ASN A 523 1.49 27.72 -29.60
CA ASN A 523 1.31 26.70 -28.54
C ASN A 523 0.37 25.56 -28.99
N PHE A 524 -0.63 25.83 -29.82
CA PHE A 524 -1.48 24.79 -30.38
C PHE A 524 -0.80 23.98 -31.48
N ASN A 525 0.08 24.60 -32.26
CA ASN A 525 0.81 23.92 -33.31
C ASN A 525 1.87 22.93 -32.80
N HIS A 526 2.23 23.03 -31.53
CA HIS A 526 3.16 22.10 -30.86
C HIS A 526 2.46 21.05 -30.00
N ILE A 527 1.18 20.77 -30.29
CA ILE A 527 0.45 19.70 -29.65
C ILE A 527 0.55 18.45 -30.50
N ILE A 528 0.87 17.36 -29.85
CA ILE A 528 0.79 16.02 -30.42
C ILE A 528 -0.55 15.41 -29.94
N SER A 529 -1.43 15.06 -30.86
CA SER A 529 -2.62 14.27 -30.57
C SER A 529 -2.21 12.81 -30.48
N VAL A 530 -2.47 12.18 -29.36
CA VAL A 530 -2.08 10.80 -29.06
C VAL A 530 -3.34 9.97 -28.89
N LYS A 531 -3.54 9.02 -29.78
CA LYS A 531 -4.60 8.04 -29.64
C LYS A 531 -4.13 6.92 -28.75
N VAL A 532 -4.84 6.70 -27.65
CA VAL A 532 -4.50 5.70 -26.64
C VAL A 532 -4.93 4.30 -27.10
N PRO A 533 -4.05 3.28 -27.04
CA PRO A 533 -4.44 1.92 -27.41
C PRO A 533 -5.45 1.34 -26.41
N TRP A 534 -6.29 0.45 -26.86
CA TRP A 534 -7.41 -0.08 -26.09
C TRP A 534 -6.99 -0.84 -24.82
N TRP A 535 -5.77 -1.34 -24.75
CA TRP A 535 -5.23 -2.06 -23.58
C TRP A 535 -4.65 -1.13 -22.51
N ARG A 536 -4.45 0.16 -22.81
CA ARG A 536 -3.91 1.17 -21.88
C ARG A 536 -5.05 1.99 -21.28
N ASN A 537 -5.92 1.34 -20.53
CA ASN A 537 -7.03 1.99 -19.84
C ASN A 537 -6.62 2.75 -18.56
N ASP A 538 -5.35 2.70 -18.22
CA ASP A 538 -4.67 3.49 -17.19
C ASP A 538 -4.34 4.91 -17.66
N VAL A 539 -4.16 5.12 -18.97
CA VAL A 539 -3.82 6.42 -19.58
C VAL A 539 -5.09 7.19 -19.88
N LEU A 540 -5.45 8.13 -19.00
CA LEU A 540 -6.71 8.87 -19.05
C LEU A 540 -6.52 10.38 -19.21
N ILE A 541 -5.38 10.92 -18.80
CA ILE A 541 -5.08 12.35 -18.78
C ILE A 541 -3.69 12.64 -19.37
N GLN A 542 -3.41 13.91 -19.61
CA GLN A 542 -2.12 14.35 -20.17
C GLN A 542 -0.92 13.99 -19.28
N ALA A 543 -1.10 13.94 -17.95
CA ALA A 543 -0.02 13.58 -17.03
C ALA A 543 0.43 12.13 -17.23
N ASP A 544 -0.48 11.22 -17.56
CA ASP A 544 -0.15 9.84 -17.83
C ASP A 544 0.72 9.70 -19.11
N LEU A 545 0.52 10.61 -20.09
CA LEU A 545 1.42 10.68 -21.24
C LEU A 545 2.82 11.20 -20.86
N PHE A 546 2.94 12.05 -19.84
CA PHE A 546 4.26 12.49 -19.34
C PHE A 546 5.01 11.34 -18.67
N GLU A 547 4.29 10.49 -17.93
CA GLU A 547 4.83 9.27 -17.34
C GLU A 547 5.40 8.35 -18.43
N GLU A 548 4.64 8.10 -19.50
CA GLU A 548 5.10 7.27 -20.61
C GLU A 548 6.36 7.82 -21.31
N ILE A 549 6.47 9.15 -21.40
CA ILE A 549 7.70 9.80 -21.93
C ILE A 549 8.86 9.56 -20.96
N ALA A 550 8.65 9.79 -19.67
CA ALA A 550 9.69 9.65 -18.66
C ALA A 550 10.22 8.21 -18.58
N LYS A 551 9.34 7.20 -18.66
CA LYS A 551 9.69 5.78 -18.77
C LYS A 551 10.61 5.51 -19.97
N THR A 552 10.21 6.02 -21.12
CA THR A 552 10.95 5.81 -22.39
C THR A 552 12.35 6.40 -22.35
N GLN A 553 12.50 7.56 -21.72
CA GLN A 553 13.78 8.26 -21.63
C GLN A 553 14.69 7.70 -20.52
N ASN A 554 14.23 6.74 -19.75
CA ASN A 554 14.89 6.21 -18.56
C ASN A 554 15.05 7.28 -17.45
N TYR A 555 14.43 7.09 -16.31
CA TYR A 555 14.49 8.00 -15.14
C TYR A 555 15.94 8.32 -14.72
N ASN A 556 16.86 7.37 -14.88
CA ASN A 556 18.27 7.55 -14.54
C ASN A 556 19.02 8.57 -15.42
N GLN A 557 18.44 8.98 -16.55
CA GLN A 557 19.02 10.02 -17.43
C GLN A 557 18.53 11.43 -17.08
N MET A 558 17.61 11.56 -16.14
CA MET A 558 17.14 12.87 -15.67
C MET A 558 18.27 13.60 -14.96
N PRO A 559 18.56 14.87 -15.31
CA PRO A 559 19.62 15.61 -14.65
C PRO A 559 19.22 15.91 -13.20
N GLU A 560 20.16 15.68 -12.30
CA GLU A 560 20.01 16.12 -10.92
C GLU A 560 20.09 17.65 -10.88
N THR A 561 19.03 18.28 -10.39
CA THR A 561 18.97 19.72 -10.21
C THR A 561 18.61 20.05 -8.77
N LEU A 562 19.29 21.03 -8.20
CA LEU A 562 18.88 21.60 -6.94
C LEU A 562 17.55 22.33 -7.12
N ALA A 563 16.61 22.08 -6.22
CA ALA A 563 15.37 22.84 -6.21
C ALA A 563 15.68 24.31 -5.89
N ASP A 564 15.20 25.22 -6.74
CA ASP A 564 15.25 26.65 -6.48
C ASP A 564 14.14 27.01 -5.48
N ILE A 565 14.43 26.70 -4.21
CA ILE A 565 13.50 26.94 -3.10
C ILE A 565 13.98 28.20 -2.38
N GLU A 566 13.20 29.25 -2.44
CA GLU A 566 13.36 30.34 -1.48
C GLU A 566 13.08 29.76 -0.08
N PRO A 567 14.04 29.89 0.87
CA PRO A 567 13.81 29.44 2.23
C PRO A 567 12.73 30.33 2.86
N ASN A 568 11.50 29.89 2.72
CA ASN A 568 10.38 30.49 3.46
C ASN A 568 10.48 30.02 4.90
N SER A 569 10.85 30.92 5.80
CA SER A 569 10.64 30.72 7.22
C SER A 569 9.12 30.79 7.48
N THR A 570 8.42 29.70 7.27
CA THR A 570 7.02 29.60 7.64
C THR A 570 6.91 29.62 9.15
N GLN A 571 6.08 30.50 9.68
CA GLN A 571 5.81 30.62 11.13
C GLN A 571 5.26 29.33 11.74
N ASP A 572 4.73 28.41 10.91
CA ASP A 572 4.13 27.14 11.34
C ASP A 572 5.12 26.10 11.89
N HIS A 573 6.43 26.25 11.70
CA HIS A 573 7.43 25.31 12.18
C HIS A 573 8.15 25.69 13.48
N GLN A 574 7.63 26.68 14.23
CA GLN A 574 8.26 27.12 15.49
C GLN A 574 8.32 26.01 16.56
N LEU A 575 7.42 25.03 16.51
CA LEU A 575 7.36 23.96 17.50
C LEU A 575 8.52 22.95 17.33
N LEU A 576 8.92 22.58 16.12
CA LEU A 576 9.94 21.57 15.88
C LEU A 576 11.30 21.92 16.51
N PRO A 577 11.86 23.12 16.35
CA PRO A 577 13.09 23.49 17.04
C PRO A 577 12.99 23.41 18.56
N LYS A 578 11.84 23.77 19.13
CA LYS A 578 11.58 23.67 20.56
C LYS A 578 11.50 22.22 21.05
N LEU A 579 10.92 21.31 20.23
CA LEU A 579 10.93 19.88 20.52
C LEU A 579 12.34 19.31 20.50
N MET A 580 13.19 19.75 19.58
CA MET A 580 14.59 19.33 19.51
C MET A 580 15.37 19.81 20.74
N ASP A 581 15.25 21.08 21.10
CA ASP A 581 15.83 21.65 22.31
C ASP A 581 15.37 20.90 23.58
N LEU A 582 14.08 20.57 23.65
CA LEU A 582 13.53 19.78 24.76
C LEU A 582 14.13 18.38 24.84
N ARG A 583 14.35 17.72 23.70
CA ARG A 583 15.04 16.42 23.66
C ARG A 583 16.48 16.50 24.21
N GLU A 584 17.23 17.48 23.74
CA GLU A 584 18.61 17.68 24.19
C GLU A 584 18.68 17.91 25.71
N LYS A 585 17.75 18.70 26.26
CA LYS A 585 17.65 18.93 27.70
C LYS A 585 17.36 17.65 28.49
N LEU A 586 16.40 16.81 27.98
CA LEU A 586 16.04 15.54 28.62
C LEU A 586 17.21 14.52 28.57
N VAL A 587 17.91 14.46 27.45
CA VAL A 587 19.14 13.63 27.33
C VAL A 587 20.23 14.12 28.27
N ALA A 588 20.41 15.44 28.43
CA ALA A 588 21.39 16.02 29.37
C ALA A 588 21.03 15.69 30.82
N LEU A 589 19.77 15.45 31.16
CA LEU A 589 19.35 14.95 32.49
C LEU A 589 19.56 13.43 32.66
N GLY A 590 20.12 12.75 31.68
CA GLY A 590 20.44 11.32 31.74
C GLY A 590 19.27 10.40 31.41
N LEU A 591 18.24 10.89 30.67
CA LEU A 591 17.13 10.07 30.22
C LEU A 591 17.42 9.49 28.84
N MET A 592 16.92 8.29 28.61
CA MET A 592 16.92 7.64 27.28
C MET A 592 15.62 7.94 26.54
N GLU A 593 15.70 8.40 25.29
CA GLU A 593 14.51 8.55 24.44
C GLU A 593 14.00 7.19 23.96
N VAL A 594 12.69 7.00 24.05
CA VAL A 594 12.00 5.85 23.48
C VAL A 594 10.92 6.32 22.51
N MET A 595 10.63 5.51 21.51
CA MET A 595 9.55 5.71 20.56
C MET A 595 8.67 4.48 20.58
N THR A 596 7.43 4.64 20.99
CA THR A 596 6.48 3.55 21.11
C THR A 596 5.32 3.70 20.15
N TYR A 597 4.59 2.61 19.91
CA TYR A 597 3.40 2.65 19.06
C TYR A 597 2.31 3.55 19.63
N SER A 598 1.61 4.25 18.74
CA SER A 598 0.44 5.07 19.11
C SER A 598 -0.80 4.24 19.46
N PHE A 599 -0.74 2.94 19.19
CA PHE A 599 -1.82 2.01 19.46
C PHE A 599 -1.62 1.31 20.79
N ILE A 600 -2.74 1.11 21.50
CA ILE A 600 -2.81 0.36 22.77
C ILE A 600 -4.00 -0.59 22.73
N SER A 601 -4.00 -1.57 23.60
CA SER A 601 -5.09 -2.51 23.75
C SER A 601 -6.20 -1.98 24.68
N LYS A 602 -7.37 -2.59 24.61
CA LYS A 602 -8.42 -2.38 25.61
C LYS A 602 -7.94 -2.76 27.02
N GLU A 603 -7.14 -3.82 27.14
CA GLU A 603 -6.58 -4.26 28.42
C GLU A 603 -5.69 -3.21 29.05
N ASP A 604 -4.89 -2.49 28.26
CA ASP A 604 -4.06 -1.38 28.75
C ASP A 604 -4.92 -0.28 29.37
N ILE A 605 -6.04 0.06 28.72
CA ILE A 605 -6.97 1.08 29.21
C ILE A 605 -7.58 0.64 30.56
N ASP A 606 -7.98 -0.63 30.64
CA ASP A 606 -8.54 -1.22 31.86
C ASP A 606 -7.49 -1.32 32.98
N PHE A 607 -6.21 -1.61 32.65
CA PHE A 607 -5.11 -1.71 33.61
C PHE A 607 -4.81 -0.40 34.30
N ILE A 608 -4.82 0.70 33.56
CA ILE A 608 -4.61 2.05 34.13
C ILE A 608 -5.92 2.68 34.62
N LYS A 609 -7.03 1.97 34.56
CA LYS A 609 -8.38 2.41 34.96
C LYS A 609 -8.82 3.72 34.31
N SER A 610 -8.50 3.88 33.03
CA SER A 610 -8.88 5.06 32.27
C SER A 610 -10.27 4.93 31.66
N ASP A 611 -10.93 6.06 31.42
CA ASP A 611 -12.26 6.11 30.83
C ASP A 611 -12.17 5.84 29.32
N ILE A 612 -12.64 4.66 28.90
CA ILE A 612 -12.59 4.20 27.50
C ILE A 612 -13.36 5.12 26.54
N SER A 613 -14.34 5.88 27.02
CA SER A 613 -15.12 6.79 26.17
C SER A 613 -14.31 7.92 25.54
N LYS A 614 -13.12 8.20 26.10
CA LYS A 614 -12.19 9.22 25.62
C LYS A 614 -11.28 8.73 24.48
N TYR A 615 -11.25 7.42 24.23
CA TYR A 615 -10.35 6.82 23.27
C TYR A 615 -11.01 6.69 21.90
N LEU A 616 -10.17 6.81 20.86
CA LEU A 616 -10.54 6.52 19.48
C LEU A 616 -10.28 5.04 19.22
N GLN A 617 -11.32 4.32 18.86
CA GLN A 617 -11.22 2.92 18.47
C GLN A 617 -10.93 2.80 16.97
N ILE A 618 -10.03 1.90 16.61
CA ILE A 618 -9.72 1.55 15.21
C ILE A 618 -10.81 0.59 14.71
N GLU A 619 -11.38 0.87 13.56
CA GLU A 619 -12.50 0.11 13.00
C GLU A 619 -12.10 -1.30 12.54
N ASN A 620 -10.85 -1.42 12.02
CA ASN A 620 -10.27 -2.66 11.51
C ASN A 620 -8.82 -2.82 11.96
N PRO A 621 -8.57 -3.09 13.27
CA PRO A 621 -7.24 -3.20 13.82
C PRO A 621 -6.52 -4.44 13.27
N LEU A 622 -5.19 -4.39 13.22
CA LEU A 622 -4.36 -5.53 12.80
C LEU A 622 -4.46 -6.71 13.78
N ASN A 623 -4.56 -6.39 15.07
CA ASN A 623 -4.73 -7.36 16.15
C ASN A 623 -5.42 -6.69 17.36
N SER A 624 -5.80 -7.46 18.37
CA SER A 624 -6.45 -6.99 19.58
C SER A 624 -5.57 -6.15 20.51
N GLU A 625 -4.26 -6.12 20.28
CA GLU A 625 -3.31 -5.31 21.06
C GLU A 625 -3.19 -3.87 20.52
N GLN A 626 -3.80 -3.59 19.37
CA GLN A 626 -3.65 -2.34 18.63
C GLN A 626 -5.00 -1.77 18.19
N ASP A 627 -6.02 -1.87 19.02
CA ASP A 627 -7.40 -1.50 18.68
C ASP A 627 -7.81 -0.09 19.12
N TYR A 628 -6.99 0.61 19.91
CA TYR A 628 -7.26 2.00 20.34
C TYR A 628 -6.06 2.91 20.14
N LEU A 629 -6.32 4.20 19.83
CA LEU A 629 -5.29 5.25 19.89
C LEU A 629 -5.11 5.74 21.33
N ARG A 630 -3.86 5.89 21.78
CA ARG A 630 -3.50 6.27 23.15
C ARG A 630 -3.89 7.71 23.48
N THR A 631 -4.49 7.94 24.65
CA THR A 631 -4.73 9.27 25.24
C THR A 631 -3.61 9.71 26.17
N ASN A 632 -2.79 8.76 26.62
CA ASN A 632 -1.59 9.01 27.43
C ASN A 632 -0.48 8.01 27.13
N LEU A 633 0.74 8.33 27.55
CA LEU A 633 1.93 7.55 27.24
C LEU A 633 2.24 6.46 28.29
N LEU A 634 1.53 6.42 29.43
CA LEU A 634 1.83 5.51 30.54
C LEU A 634 1.81 4.03 30.13
N PRO A 635 0.77 3.48 29.40
CA PRO A 635 0.76 2.06 29.05
C PRO A 635 1.99 1.65 28.24
N SER A 636 2.32 2.46 27.25
CA SER A 636 3.50 2.22 26.41
C SER A 636 4.80 2.27 27.19
N HIS A 637 4.92 3.21 28.12
CA HIS A 637 6.07 3.29 29.03
C HIS A 637 6.15 2.11 29.99
N LEU A 638 5.03 1.60 30.50
CA LEU A 638 5.03 0.41 31.35
C LEU A 638 5.50 -0.84 30.59
N ARG A 639 5.07 -1.02 29.35
CA ARG A 639 5.58 -2.10 28.48
C ARG A 639 7.08 -1.97 28.23
N SER A 640 7.56 -0.77 27.93
CA SER A 640 8.99 -0.51 27.71
C SER A 640 9.81 -0.75 28.98
N ALA A 641 9.32 -0.31 30.14
CA ALA A 641 10.01 -0.54 31.42
C ALA A 641 10.02 -2.03 31.78
N SER A 642 8.93 -2.77 31.52
CA SER A 642 8.86 -4.22 31.74
C SER A 642 9.92 -4.96 30.95
N ALA A 643 10.10 -4.60 29.67
CA ALA A 643 11.12 -5.21 28.80
C ALA A 643 12.57 -4.85 29.19
N ASN A 644 12.76 -3.78 29.97
CA ASN A 644 14.10 -3.23 30.29
C ASN A 644 14.43 -3.24 31.78
N GLN A 645 13.77 -4.09 32.60
CA GLN A 645 13.99 -4.12 34.07
C GLN A 645 15.43 -4.46 34.49
N SER A 646 16.15 -5.19 33.67
CA SER A 646 17.56 -5.59 33.91
C SER A 646 18.58 -4.59 33.34
N SER A 647 18.15 -3.51 32.74
CA SER A 647 19.03 -2.49 32.16
C SER A 647 19.62 -1.61 33.26
N ASP A 648 20.86 -1.15 33.07
CA ASP A 648 21.50 -0.12 33.88
C ASP A 648 20.82 1.24 33.77
N TYR A 649 20.09 1.46 32.67
CA TYR A 649 19.27 2.65 32.45
C TYR A 649 17.93 2.47 33.13
N ASN A 650 17.57 3.35 34.02
CA ASN A 650 16.36 3.31 34.82
C ASN A 650 15.51 4.60 34.70
N ALA A 651 15.72 5.36 33.64
CA ALA A 651 14.96 6.55 33.32
C ALA A 651 14.82 6.70 31.80
N MET A 652 13.60 6.92 31.33
CA MET A 652 13.33 7.12 29.91
C MET A 652 12.29 8.23 29.71
N PHE A 653 12.28 8.79 28.50
CA PHE A 653 11.25 9.74 28.07
C PHE A 653 10.75 9.44 26.66
N GLU A 654 9.56 9.89 26.38
CA GLU A 654 8.97 9.89 25.03
C GLU A 654 8.32 11.23 24.76
N LEU A 655 8.69 11.84 23.64
CA LEU A 655 8.07 13.04 23.08
C LEU A 655 7.23 12.61 21.90
N SER A 656 5.91 12.51 22.10
CA SER A 656 5.03 11.94 21.07
C SER A 656 3.62 12.50 21.11
N ARG A 657 2.83 12.16 20.10
CA ARG A 657 1.43 12.55 20.05
C ARG A 657 0.55 11.62 20.87
N ILE A 658 -0.45 12.21 21.47
CA ILE A 658 -1.60 11.55 22.10
C ILE A 658 -2.85 11.98 21.38
N TYR A 659 -3.89 11.15 21.46
CA TYR A 659 -5.12 11.32 20.70
C TYR A 659 -6.31 11.23 21.64
N GLN A 660 -7.22 12.18 21.55
CA GLN A 660 -8.43 12.18 22.37
C GLN A 660 -9.67 12.33 21.49
N LYS A 661 -10.71 11.57 21.81
CA LYS A 661 -11.99 11.71 21.15
C LYS A 661 -12.66 13.03 21.53
N ASP A 662 -13.11 13.75 20.54
CA ASP A 662 -13.83 15.03 20.68
C ASP A 662 -15.13 14.98 19.86
N PRO A 663 -16.20 15.69 20.25
CA PRO A 663 -17.43 15.76 19.47
C PRO A 663 -17.26 16.24 18.03
N LYS A 664 -16.20 16.99 17.73
CA LYS A 664 -15.87 17.51 16.40
C LYS A 664 -14.86 16.63 15.64
N GLY A 665 -14.45 15.49 16.21
CA GLY A 665 -13.48 14.59 15.61
C GLY A 665 -12.43 14.09 16.59
N ALA A 666 -11.14 14.26 16.27
CA ALA A 666 -10.00 13.88 17.10
C ALA A 666 -9.17 15.12 17.46
N ILE A 667 -8.70 15.16 18.69
CA ILE A 667 -7.68 16.12 19.14
C ILE A 667 -6.35 15.40 19.19
N GLU A 668 -5.35 15.96 18.54
CA GLU A 668 -3.96 15.49 18.59
C GLU A 668 -3.11 16.51 19.35
N ASP A 669 -2.46 16.07 20.42
CA ASP A 669 -1.59 16.92 21.21
C ASP A 669 -0.20 16.30 21.38
N TRP A 670 0.85 17.15 21.42
CA TRP A 670 2.16 16.73 21.83
C TRP A 670 2.23 16.54 23.34
N SER A 671 2.70 15.39 23.76
CA SER A 671 2.87 15.03 25.16
C SER A 671 4.29 14.51 25.43
N LEU A 672 4.80 14.86 26.60
CA LEU A 672 6.04 14.32 27.13
C LEU A 672 5.72 13.31 28.23
N GLY A 673 6.09 12.05 28.01
CA GLY A 673 6.09 11.03 29.04
C GLY A 673 7.50 10.88 29.65
N ILE A 674 7.61 10.77 30.95
CA ILE A 674 8.86 10.48 31.64
C ILE A 674 8.61 9.34 32.63
N SER A 675 9.41 8.27 32.54
CA SER A 675 9.40 7.16 33.48
C SER A 675 10.73 7.04 34.19
N VAL A 676 10.66 6.81 35.49
CA VAL A 676 11.83 6.50 36.32
C VAL A 676 11.49 5.30 37.19
N TRP A 677 12.37 4.30 37.28
CA TRP A 677 12.13 3.12 38.12
C TRP A 677 13.33 2.84 39.06
N GLY A 678 13.09 2.04 40.09
CA GLY A 678 14.00 1.76 41.16
C GLY A 678 13.70 2.56 42.45
N SER A 679 14.58 2.50 43.44
CA SER A 679 14.45 3.20 44.72
C SER A 679 14.33 4.70 44.53
N ASP A 680 13.47 5.34 45.34
CA ASP A 680 13.22 6.78 45.32
C ASP A 680 12.80 7.35 43.96
N SER A 681 12.17 6.52 43.12
CA SER A 681 11.79 6.88 41.76
C SER A 681 10.94 8.17 41.68
N VAL A 682 10.06 8.42 42.65
CA VAL A 682 9.19 9.62 42.64
C VAL A 682 10.01 10.89 42.95
N LEU A 683 11.01 10.81 43.84
CA LEU A 683 11.86 11.96 44.18
C LEU A 683 12.80 12.29 43.01
N ARG A 684 13.36 11.26 42.36
CA ARG A 684 14.18 11.43 41.15
C ARG A 684 13.37 12.05 40.02
N LEU A 685 12.15 11.53 39.76
CA LEU A 685 11.26 12.06 38.76
C LEU A 685 10.89 13.52 39.03
N LYS A 686 10.59 13.87 40.29
CA LYS A 686 10.33 15.25 40.70
C LYS A 686 11.54 16.15 40.43
N GLY A 687 12.74 15.73 40.75
CA GLY A 687 13.96 16.49 40.46
C GLY A 687 14.19 16.73 38.97
N ILE A 688 13.86 15.77 38.12
CA ILE A 688 13.89 15.92 36.66
C ILE A 688 12.87 16.98 36.22
N ILE A 689 11.65 16.92 36.72
CA ILE A 689 10.56 17.88 36.40
C ILE A 689 10.94 19.28 36.89
N ASP A 690 11.47 19.41 38.14
CA ASP A 690 11.95 20.68 38.67
C ASP A 690 13.02 21.32 37.76
N SER A 691 14.01 20.52 37.34
CA SER A 691 15.06 20.97 36.43
C SER A 691 14.51 21.37 35.05
N LEU A 692 13.57 20.61 34.52
CA LEU A 692 12.92 20.88 33.25
C LEU A 692 12.16 22.22 33.31
N PHE A 693 11.33 22.41 34.30
CA PHE A 693 10.57 23.65 34.50
C PHE A 693 11.50 24.85 34.72
N GLY A 694 12.61 24.66 35.47
CA GLY A 694 13.63 25.69 35.67
C GLY A 694 14.26 26.15 34.34
N TRP A 695 14.49 25.27 33.38
CA TRP A 695 14.99 25.66 32.05
C TRP A 695 14.00 26.55 31.26
N TYR A 696 12.70 26.40 31.50
CA TYR A 696 11.68 27.27 30.92
C TYR A 696 11.32 28.47 31.82
N SER A 697 12.14 28.74 32.87
CA SER A 697 11.91 29.82 33.83
C SER A 697 10.55 29.78 34.51
N GLN A 698 10.03 28.58 34.72
CA GLN A 698 8.80 28.33 35.44
C GLN A 698 9.08 27.77 36.84
N ASP A 699 8.33 28.24 37.81
CA ASP A 699 8.33 27.60 39.14
C ASP A 699 7.40 26.37 39.06
N LEU A 700 7.87 25.24 39.58
CA LEU A 700 7.08 24.02 39.67
C LEU A 700 6.02 24.16 40.76
N GLU A 701 4.81 24.50 40.39
CA GLU A 701 3.70 24.49 41.34
C GLU A 701 2.92 23.18 41.21
N VAL A 702 2.68 22.52 42.33
CA VAL A 702 2.04 21.21 42.42
C VAL A 702 0.90 21.19 43.39
N GLU A 703 -0.13 20.46 43.08
CA GLU A 703 -1.25 20.13 43.94
C GLU A 703 -1.26 18.62 44.21
N ARG A 704 -1.40 18.22 45.51
CA ARG A 704 -1.45 16.80 45.87
C ARG A 704 -2.65 16.11 45.24
N ASP A 705 -2.44 14.94 44.63
CA ASP A 705 -3.48 14.14 43.99
C ASP A 705 -3.65 12.78 44.64
N ASP A 706 -4.44 12.74 45.72
CA ASP A 706 -4.78 11.50 46.46
C ASP A 706 -5.96 10.72 45.85
N LYS A 707 -6.54 11.22 44.79
CA LYS A 707 -7.74 10.63 44.16
C LYS A 707 -7.46 9.84 42.89
N SER A 708 -6.20 9.77 42.49
CA SER A 708 -5.80 9.02 41.29
C SER A 708 -5.96 7.51 41.49
N ASP A 709 -6.61 6.86 40.56
CA ASP A 709 -6.70 5.40 40.51
C ASP A 709 -5.44 4.73 39.95
N THR A 710 -4.57 5.52 39.33
CA THR A 710 -3.33 5.07 38.65
C THR A 710 -2.10 5.22 39.52
N TYR A 711 -2.08 6.28 40.36
CA TYR A 711 -0.93 6.64 41.19
C TYR A 711 -1.19 6.38 42.68
N LEU A 712 -0.13 6.16 43.41
CA LEU A 712 -0.15 5.91 44.84
C LEU A 712 -0.49 7.20 45.58
N ALA A 713 -1.52 7.17 46.46
CA ALA A 713 -1.89 8.29 47.30
C ALA A 713 -0.68 8.75 48.17
N GLY A 714 -0.49 10.05 48.29
CA GLY A 714 0.60 10.66 48.99
C GLY A 714 1.93 10.68 48.22
N ARG A 715 1.99 10.05 47.05
CA ARG A 715 3.16 10.04 46.14
C ARG A 715 2.78 10.47 44.72
N SER A 716 1.79 11.31 44.58
CA SER A 716 1.28 11.84 43.31
C SER A 716 0.86 13.28 43.42
N ALA A 717 1.01 14.01 42.32
CA ALA A 717 0.63 15.42 42.24
C ALA A 717 0.16 15.79 40.81
N LYS A 718 -0.71 16.79 40.75
CA LYS A 718 -1.03 17.51 39.51
C LYS A 718 -0.07 18.68 39.38
N LEU A 719 0.39 18.92 38.19
CA LEU A 719 1.08 20.12 37.81
C LEU A 719 0.03 21.21 37.56
N LEU A 720 0.15 22.32 38.26
CA LEU A 720 -0.83 23.43 38.12
C LEU A 720 -0.85 23.97 36.67
N ASP A 721 -1.81 24.81 36.36
CA ASP A 721 -2.01 25.38 35.03
C ASP A 721 -2.17 24.35 33.90
N ASN A 722 -2.66 23.15 34.21
CA ASN A 722 -2.85 22.05 33.26
C ASN A 722 -1.57 21.62 32.53
N TYR A 723 -0.40 21.70 33.18
CA TYR A 723 0.82 21.17 32.62
C TYR A 723 0.82 19.64 32.59
N GLY A 724 0.06 18.97 33.47
CA GLY A 724 -0.05 17.52 33.52
C GLY A 724 -0.09 16.95 34.94
N SER A 725 0.48 15.76 35.10
CA SER A 725 0.53 15.07 36.41
C SER A 725 1.75 14.16 36.49
N PHE A 726 2.16 13.83 37.70
CA PHE A 726 3.16 12.79 37.94
C PHE A 726 2.89 12.04 39.26
N GLY A 727 3.46 10.84 39.36
CA GLY A 727 3.34 10.07 40.60
C GLY A 727 3.96 8.70 40.48
N GLN A 728 4.08 8.05 41.65
CA GLN A 728 4.44 6.65 41.72
C GLN A 728 3.28 5.80 41.28
N VAL A 729 3.49 4.94 40.30
CA VAL A 729 2.44 4.05 39.77
C VAL A 729 2.05 3.01 40.81
N MET A 730 0.75 2.74 40.94
CA MET A 730 0.23 1.76 41.91
C MET A 730 0.84 0.37 41.68
N PRO A 731 1.24 -0.34 42.76
CA PRO A 731 1.74 -1.72 42.65
C PRO A 731 0.78 -2.68 41.94
N SER A 732 -0.52 -2.45 42.09
CA SER A 732 -1.55 -3.25 41.37
C SER A 732 -1.49 -3.10 39.86
N VAL A 733 -1.11 -1.92 39.34
CA VAL A 733 -0.89 -1.64 37.92
C VAL A 733 0.42 -2.25 37.47
N LEU A 734 1.53 -2.01 38.22
CA LEU A 734 2.85 -2.55 37.91
C LEU A 734 2.85 -4.08 37.80
N LYS A 735 2.11 -4.76 38.68
CA LYS A 735 1.97 -6.23 38.65
C LYS A 735 1.36 -6.74 37.34
N LYS A 736 0.47 -5.97 36.71
CA LYS A 736 -0.15 -6.35 35.42
C LYS A 736 0.81 -6.28 34.25
N TYR A 737 1.86 -5.49 34.36
CA TYR A 737 2.95 -5.40 33.37
C TYR A 737 4.21 -6.17 33.82
N ASP A 738 4.12 -7.03 34.85
CA ASP A 738 5.22 -7.80 35.41
C ASP A 738 6.42 -6.95 35.85
N ILE A 739 6.18 -5.73 36.34
CA ILE A 739 7.21 -4.83 36.85
C ILE A 739 7.39 -5.04 38.36
N LYS A 740 8.60 -5.39 38.78
CA LYS A 740 8.94 -5.74 40.18
C LYS A 740 9.45 -4.55 41.01
N SER A 741 10.03 -3.55 40.34
CA SER A 741 10.54 -2.35 40.99
C SER A 741 9.47 -1.27 41.11
N GLU A 742 9.70 -0.32 42.06
CA GLU A 742 8.94 0.93 42.04
C GLU A 742 9.13 1.64 40.69
N LEU A 743 8.06 2.22 40.13
CA LEU A 743 8.13 3.05 38.95
C LEU A 743 7.26 4.30 39.15
N SER A 744 7.82 5.43 38.78
CA SER A 744 7.12 6.71 38.75
C SER A 744 7.04 7.23 37.34
N PHE A 745 5.92 7.85 37.01
CA PHE A 745 5.63 8.36 35.66
C PHE A 745 5.10 9.80 35.73
N ALA A 746 5.52 10.60 34.76
CA ALA A 746 4.95 11.93 34.51
C ALA A 746 4.45 12.03 33.07
N GLN A 747 3.34 12.72 32.92
CA GLN A 747 2.85 13.17 31.61
C GLN A 747 2.71 14.69 31.63
N ILE A 748 3.35 15.36 30.66
CA ILE A 748 3.44 16.81 30.60
C ILE A 748 2.96 17.30 29.23
N ASN A 749 2.12 18.32 29.23
CA ASN A 749 1.66 19.00 28.00
C ASN A 749 2.79 19.84 27.44
N VAL A 750 3.31 19.43 26.27
CA VAL A 750 4.46 20.04 25.64
C VAL A 750 4.15 21.44 25.12
N ALA A 751 3.00 21.63 24.50
CA ALA A 751 2.63 22.93 23.94
C ALA A 751 2.60 24.03 25.01
N ARG A 752 2.08 23.69 26.21
CA ARG A 752 2.11 24.61 27.36
C ARG A 752 3.51 24.86 27.87
N LEU A 753 4.31 23.81 28.01
CA LEU A 753 5.67 23.93 28.53
C LEU A 753 6.54 24.85 27.64
N VAL A 754 6.56 24.60 26.33
CA VAL A 754 7.41 25.36 25.39
C VAL A 754 6.86 26.76 25.06
N SER A 755 5.56 27.00 25.27
CA SER A 755 4.95 28.34 25.10
C SER A 755 5.17 29.24 26.30
N ALA A 756 5.45 28.67 27.46
CA ALA A 756 5.68 29.37 28.71
C ALA A 756 7.12 29.88 28.90
N GLU A 757 7.96 29.68 27.91
CA GLU A 757 9.37 30.10 27.95
C GLU A 757 9.49 31.59 28.26
N LYS A 758 10.16 31.91 29.35
CA LYS A 758 10.48 33.28 29.73
C LYS A 758 11.95 33.57 29.43
N LYS A 759 12.25 34.82 29.17
CA LYS A 759 13.62 35.26 28.98
C LYS A 759 14.40 35.08 30.30
N ILE A 760 15.42 34.25 30.27
CA ILE A 760 16.31 34.07 31.41
C ILE A 760 17.07 35.38 31.63
N THR A 761 16.99 35.91 32.85
CA THR A 761 17.77 37.05 33.29
C THR A 761 18.90 36.59 34.19
N ALA A 762 20.12 36.80 33.76
CA ALA A 762 21.27 36.47 34.58
C ALA A 762 21.31 37.42 35.79
N LEU A 763 21.37 36.83 36.96
CA LEU A 763 21.62 37.58 38.17
C LEU A 763 23.14 37.83 38.35
N PRO A 764 23.60 38.99 38.80
CA PRO A 764 25.01 39.23 39.05
C PRO A 764 25.50 38.32 40.17
N LEU A 765 26.73 37.81 40.00
CA LEU A 765 27.38 37.01 41.04
C LEU A 765 27.59 37.93 42.27
N LEU A 766 27.22 37.40 43.41
CA LEU A 766 27.48 38.10 44.65
C LEU A 766 28.98 38.04 44.94
N PRO A 767 29.64 39.19 45.20
CA PRO A 767 31.08 39.26 45.49
C PRO A 767 31.41 38.84 46.96
N TYR A 768 30.45 38.33 47.69
CA TYR A 768 30.56 37.93 49.11
C TYR A 768 29.77 36.63 49.33
N GLN A 769 30.01 35.99 50.48
CA GLN A 769 29.37 34.76 50.85
C GLN A 769 27.96 34.94 51.38
N VAL A 770 27.05 34.12 50.88
CA VAL A 770 25.68 33.96 51.44
C VAL A 770 25.79 33.22 52.77
N ILE A 771 25.10 33.70 53.78
CA ILE A 771 25.04 33.04 55.07
C ILE A 771 23.93 32.00 55.09
N TYR A 772 24.30 30.75 55.38
CA TYR A 772 23.34 29.66 55.48
C TYR A 772 23.06 29.32 56.94
N LYS A 773 21.76 29.13 57.27
CA LYS A 773 21.35 28.68 58.58
C LYS A 773 20.28 27.61 58.47
N ASP A 774 20.48 26.54 59.24
CA ASP A 774 19.51 25.47 59.39
C ASP A 774 18.55 25.82 60.54
N ILE A 775 17.23 25.67 60.27
CA ILE A 775 16.16 25.89 61.24
C ILE A 775 15.36 24.61 61.27
N THR A 776 15.18 24.00 62.45
CA THR A 776 14.31 22.86 62.64
C THR A 776 13.01 23.34 63.28
N VAL A 777 11.89 22.99 62.69
CA VAL A 777 10.57 23.33 63.19
C VAL A 777 9.79 22.04 63.44
N GLU A 778 9.15 21.92 64.60
CA GLU A 778 8.23 20.84 64.88
C GLU A 778 6.81 21.36 64.63
N LEU A 779 6.04 20.62 63.81
CA LEU A 779 4.77 21.07 63.26
C LEU A 779 3.81 19.91 63.03
N ASP A 780 2.53 20.21 62.75
CA ASP A 780 1.54 19.20 62.40
C ASP A 780 1.98 18.44 61.16
N SER A 781 1.78 17.12 61.13
CA SER A 781 2.24 16.24 60.04
C SER A 781 1.61 16.55 58.71
N THR A 782 0.47 17.21 58.70
CA THR A 782 -0.29 17.57 57.45
C THR A 782 0.26 18.80 56.75
N ILE A 783 1.05 19.65 57.44
CA ILE A 783 1.60 20.87 56.89
C ILE A 783 2.65 20.54 55.83
N LEU A 784 2.47 21.09 54.64
CA LEU A 784 3.34 20.86 53.48
C LEU A 784 4.58 21.77 53.54
N TYR A 785 5.70 21.32 52.97
CA TYR A 785 6.90 22.11 52.82
C TYR A 785 6.65 23.41 52.03
N SER A 786 5.77 23.37 51.00
CA SER A 786 5.38 24.53 50.22
C SER A 786 4.67 25.63 51.03
N GLU A 787 3.89 25.23 52.04
CA GLU A 787 3.21 26.18 52.96
C GLU A 787 4.23 26.88 53.86
N ILE A 788 5.27 26.15 54.32
CA ILE A 788 6.36 26.71 55.07
C ILE A 788 7.18 27.71 54.25
N VAL A 789 7.50 27.39 53.01
CA VAL A 789 8.21 28.29 52.11
C VAL A 789 7.38 29.55 51.86
N LYS A 790 6.06 29.42 51.60
CA LYS A 790 5.16 30.57 51.47
C LYS A 790 5.14 31.44 52.74
N LYS A 791 5.16 30.84 53.91
CA LYS A 791 5.13 31.56 55.18
C LYS A 791 6.43 32.31 55.50
N LEU A 792 7.55 31.76 55.08
CA LEU A 792 8.85 32.43 55.16
C LEU A 792 8.83 33.72 54.31
N GLY A 793 8.16 33.73 53.18
CA GLY A 793 8.00 34.89 52.32
C GLY A 793 9.27 35.36 51.62
N ASP A 794 9.23 36.51 51.00
CA ASP A 794 10.35 37.10 50.27
C ASP A 794 11.46 37.59 51.18
N GLY A 795 12.65 37.73 50.57
CA GLY A 795 13.81 38.32 51.21
C GLY A 795 14.86 37.27 51.62
N LEU A 796 14.67 36.03 51.32
CA LEU A 796 15.67 34.99 51.43
C LEU A 796 16.40 34.80 50.10
N TYR A 797 17.70 34.58 50.11
CA TYR A 797 18.45 34.18 48.91
C TYR A 797 18.07 32.78 48.43
N SER A 798 17.84 31.86 49.37
CA SER A 798 17.37 30.51 49.04
C SER A 798 16.70 29.86 50.26
N VAL A 799 15.80 28.93 50.03
CA VAL A 799 15.25 28.01 51.01
C VAL A 799 15.43 26.58 50.47
N LYS A 800 16.04 25.73 51.26
CA LYS A 800 16.23 24.31 50.89
C LYS A 800 15.70 23.38 51.98
N PHE A 801 15.03 22.32 51.54
CA PHE A 801 14.68 21.18 52.37
C PHE A 801 15.98 20.44 52.76
N ILE A 802 16.13 20.11 54.03
CA ILE A 802 17.27 19.35 54.53
C ILE A 802 16.83 17.99 55.00
N ASP A 803 15.88 17.92 55.93
CA ASP A 803 15.44 16.65 56.51
C ASP A 803 14.03 16.75 57.04
N GLU A 804 13.33 15.63 57.02
CA GLU A 804 12.09 15.43 57.74
C GLU A 804 12.23 14.25 58.71
N TYR A 805 12.10 14.49 59.99
CA TYR A 805 12.21 13.48 61.01
C TYR A 805 10.89 13.23 61.71
N THR A 806 10.59 11.95 61.91
CA THR A 806 9.44 11.50 62.70
C THR A 806 9.81 10.27 63.50
N ASN A 807 9.20 10.10 64.65
CA ASN A 807 9.30 8.91 65.49
C ASN A 807 7.91 8.53 66.02
N ASP A 808 7.81 7.44 66.78
CA ASP A 808 6.49 6.92 67.22
C ASP A 808 5.74 7.90 68.12
N ASN A 809 6.47 8.70 68.93
CA ASN A 809 5.88 9.73 69.76
C ASN A 809 5.31 10.89 68.93
N LEU A 810 6.10 11.35 67.97
CA LEU A 810 5.63 12.41 67.06
C LEU A 810 4.44 11.95 66.21
N LYS A 811 4.46 10.70 65.72
CA LYS A 811 3.34 10.13 64.99
C LYS A 811 2.08 10.05 65.83
N ALA A 812 2.21 9.65 67.10
CA ALA A 812 1.05 9.58 68.02
C ALA A 812 0.42 10.95 68.24
N GLU A 813 1.21 12.02 68.19
CA GLU A 813 0.75 13.41 68.29
C GLU A 813 0.39 14.05 66.95
N SER A 814 0.44 13.30 65.84
CA SER A 814 0.27 13.80 64.49
C SER A 814 1.24 14.93 64.12
N ARG A 815 2.51 14.81 64.58
CA ARG A 815 3.57 15.83 64.39
C ARG A 815 4.76 15.25 63.63
N LYS A 816 5.53 16.19 63.05
CA LYS A 816 6.80 15.92 62.40
C LYS A 816 7.80 17.04 62.70
N ARG A 817 9.08 16.76 62.54
CA ARG A 817 10.16 17.77 62.61
C ARG A 817 10.70 17.97 61.21
N LEU A 818 10.71 19.21 60.77
CA LEU A 818 11.25 19.59 59.45
C LEU A 818 12.46 20.51 59.62
N THR A 819 13.58 20.16 59.02
CA THR A 819 14.77 20.99 59.00
C THR A 819 14.90 21.63 57.64
N ILE A 820 14.95 22.95 57.62
CA ILE A 820 15.13 23.74 56.41
C ILE A 820 16.41 24.57 56.49
N ARG A 821 17.10 24.76 55.37
CA ARG A 821 18.22 25.66 55.24
C ARG A 821 17.77 26.94 54.54
N ILE A 822 17.92 28.07 55.24
CA ILE A 822 17.70 29.39 54.67
C ILE A 822 19.04 30.02 54.27
N GLY A 823 19.09 30.65 53.08
CA GLY A 823 20.21 31.48 52.61
C GLY A 823 19.85 32.95 52.79
N LEU A 824 20.79 33.67 53.41
CA LEU A 824 20.59 35.10 53.70
C LEU A 824 21.62 35.90 52.89
N ASP A 825 21.15 36.80 52.05
CA ASP A 825 21.98 37.84 51.40
C ASP A 825 21.98 39.13 52.25
N LEU A 826 23.03 39.31 53.01
CA LEU A 826 23.18 40.40 53.97
C LEU A 826 24.31 41.40 53.59
N GLY A 827 24.82 41.32 52.37
CA GLY A 827 25.93 42.12 51.91
C GLY A 827 27.29 41.67 52.46
N PRO A 828 28.36 42.42 52.17
CA PRO A 828 29.72 42.12 52.66
C PRO A 828 29.87 42.39 54.17
N ASN A 829 30.40 41.38 54.93
CA ASN A 829 30.76 41.55 56.37
C ASN A 829 29.60 41.90 57.31
N PRO A 830 28.44 41.21 57.29
CA PRO A 830 27.37 41.46 58.25
C PRO A 830 27.79 41.20 59.69
N LYS A 831 27.28 42.02 60.66
CA LYS A 831 27.51 41.84 62.10
C LYS A 831 26.65 40.66 62.63
N ASN A 832 27.18 39.92 63.61
CA ASN A 832 26.45 38.81 64.26
C ASN A 832 25.08 39.21 64.80
N ASP A 833 24.93 40.40 65.38
CA ASP A 833 23.65 40.89 65.90
C ASP A 833 22.61 41.11 64.78
N GLU A 834 23.02 41.50 63.57
CA GLU A 834 22.19 41.70 62.42
C GLU A 834 21.73 40.34 61.85
N ILE A 835 22.67 39.38 61.78
CA ILE A 835 22.38 38.00 61.37
C ILE A 835 21.36 37.39 62.32
N ASN A 836 21.59 37.48 63.64
CA ASN A 836 20.69 36.91 64.65
C ASN A 836 19.26 37.57 64.60
N LYS A 837 19.20 38.86 64.40
CA LYS A 837 17.95 39.58 64.29
C LYS A 837 17.11 39.12 63.08
N ILE A 838 17.78 38.83 61.99
CA ILE A 838 17.09 38.36 60.75
C ILE A 838 16.69 36.89 60.90
N ILE A 839 17.54 36.06 61.47
CA ILE A 839 17.19 34.67 61.77
C ILE A 839 15.95 34.61 62.67
N LYS A 840 15.96 35.43 63.75
CA LYS A 840 14.79 35.48 64.65
C LYS A 840 13.51 35.92 63.99
N LYS A 841 13.61 36.82 63.01
CA LYS A 841 12.44 37.21 62.19
C LYS A 841 11.84 36.01 61.45
N TYR A 842 12.64 35.13 60.87
CA TYR A 842 12.15 33.97 60.15
C TYR A 842 11.72 32.85 61.10
N GLU A 843 12.40 32.66 62.25
CA GLU A 843 11.92 31.76 63.28
C GLU A 843 10.50 32.18 63.82
N ASN A 844 10.29 33.45 64.05
CA ASN A 844 8.97 33.97 64.44
C ASN A 844 7.91 33.76 63.35
N ARG A 845 8.28 33.84 62.05
CA ARG A 845 7.37 33.53 60.98
C ARG A 845 6.98 32.05 60.93
N LEU A 846 7.92 31.17 61.29
CA LEU A 846 7.66 29.75 61.38
C LEU A 846 6.81 29.41 62.64
N GLU A 847 7.09 30.06 63.80
CA GLU A 847 6.29 29.91 65.04
C GLU A 847 4.87 30.46 64.87
N ALA A 848 4.64 31.31 63.90
CA ALA A 848 3.30 31.82 63.58
C ALA A 848 2.43 30.83 62.79
N ILE A 849 2.95 29.65 62.42
CA ILE A 849 2.21 28.53 61.85
C ILE A 849 1.50 27.87 63.04
N GLU A 850 0.22 27.55 62.90
CA GLU A 850 -0.58 26.93 63.94
C GLU A 850 0.04 25.63 64.44
N LYS A 851 0.22 25.51 65.78
CA LYS A 851 0.83 24.40 66.48
C LYS A 851 2.30 24.10 66.05
N SER A 852 3.02 25.09 65.55
CA SER A 852 4.44 24.95 65.24
C SER A 852 5.33 25.39 66.41
N LYS A 853 6.54 24.82 66.51
CA LYS A 853 7.58 25.16 67.48
C LYS A 853 8.91 25.08 66.81
N VAL A 854 9.67 26.15 66.77
CA VAL A 854 11.08 26.14 66.36
C VAL A 854 11.90 25.51 67.45
N LEU A 855 12.83 24.58 67.10
CA LEU A 855 13.61 23.79 68.01
C LEU A 855 15.02 24.32 68.14
#